data_d0c136c42455000770044687bfee9176
#
_entry.id   d0c136c42455000770044687bfee9176
#
_cell.length_a   1.000
_cell.length_b   1.000
_cell.length_c   1.000
_cell.angle_alpha   90.00
_cell.angle_beta   90.00
_cell.angle_gamma   90.00
#
_symmetry.space_group_name_H-M   'P 1'
#
loop_
_entity.id
_entity.type
_entity.pdbx_description
1 polymer ?
#
loop_
_entity_poly.entity_id
_entity_poly.type
_entity_poly.pdbx_seq_one_letter_code
_entity_poly.pdbx_strand_id
1 'polypeptide(L)'
;MDIKKYVDEQLLEVKMINYVTREEFAAGSPNNSPAIEPRVEDIPKVFINGIIPTTKDDVNAELTYISKTLSFHSYITIKCQGTSSMKYPKKNFTIKLFEDEVRSQKKKVNFRGWGSQNKFCLKANWIDISHARNIVSARLWGDVVKSRSNYNELPELLRTSPNQGAIDGFPIKVYANGVYQGRYTWNIPKDGWMTNMDDELNTHSILCGENYDSSCFRAAALIDESDWSDELHGACPDNIKTRWNEVISFVMNSTDEEFKSNLGNYFDIPSLLDYELFGLAACGSDSFGKNQIYMTYDGNKWIASMYDLDTTWGMYWNGETLVSADYARTKFEDYVNGRLGNLLYYRLEQLFYTELQARWTELKAGPMSMINIINHFENFMQNMTSDLIKEDYASTTAGGAYTTIPSVAKNNLPQIRNFALARQLWTDDYIAALPGTVVPPEEPDIPVNPEEPDIPSIDENGLVYSLGSPVTFDGTNYIDTGVAPLATDTPFTVLIDWTNTGESEFAGSKHVVMHCMTESTPYPGLILQYNNNGIVSEYRQGSNTISSNSTAALIENADLTRVKVVYRKAEDGTVTVSRCYNENGQIHTNTKSMDYVAVPEELRLGCYRSNTNGTGRFAKGVLNDCCIYNIALTDEQINTWLTE
;
A
#
# COMPACT_ATOMS: atom_id res chain seq x y z
N MET A 1 -16.39 -13.67 -13.17
CA MET A 1 -15.06 -14.33 -13.02
C MET A 1 -15.02 -14.85 -11.59
N ASP A 2 -14.64 -16.10 -11.39
CA ASP A 2 -14.54 -16.67 -10.04
C ASP A 2 -13.35 -16.01 -9.34
N ILE A 3 -13.65 -15.07 -8.44
CA ILE A 3 -12.67 -14.28 -7.70
C ILE A 3 -11.75 -15.19 -6.87
N LYS A 4 -12.31 -16.26 -6.28
CA LYS A 4 -11.57 -17.27 -5.52
C LYS A 4 -10.53 -17.96 -6.40
N LYS A 5 -10.92 -18.39 -7.59
CA LYS A 5 -10.03 -19.04 -8.56
C LYS A 5 -8.89 -18.13 -9.00
N TYR A 6 -9.17 -16.84 -9.23
CA TYR A 6 -8.16 -15.85 -9.60
C TYR A 6 -7.19 -15.56 -8.44
N VAL A 7 -7.71 -15.42 -7.22
CA VAL A 7 -6.87 -15.23 -6.02
C VAL A 7 -6.00 -16.46 -5.77
N ASP A 8 -6.55 -17.66 -5.91
CA ASP A 8 -5.79 -18.91 -5.75
C ASP A 8 -4.72 -19.10 -6.84
N GLU A 9 -5.00 -18.69 -8.08
CA GLU A 9 -4.02 -18.68 -9.17
C GLU A 9 -2.89 -17.68 -8.91
N GLN A 10 -3.21 -16.47 -8.45
CA GLN A 10 -2.21 -15.44 -8.09
C GLN A 10 -1.41 -15.84 -6.83
N LEU A 11 -2.06 -16.44 -5.83
CA LEU A 11 -1.40 -16.98 -4.64
C LEU A 11 -0.54 -18.21 -4.98
N LEU A 12 -0.93 -19.01 -5.98
CA LEU A 12 -0.13 -20.12 -6.47
C LEU A 12 1.12 -19.62 -7.20
N GLU A 13 0.99 -18.56 -8.01
CA GLU A 13 2.14 -17.87 -8.61
C GLU A 13 3.10 -17.32 -7.56
N VAL A 14 2.59 -16.64 -6.53
CA VAL A 14 3.38 -16.15 -5.40
C VAL A 14 4.02 -17.31 -4.60
N LYS A 15 3.32 -18.44 -4.43
CA LYS A 15 3.89 -19.64 -3.79
C LYS A 15 4.97 -20.31 -4.64
N MET A 16 4.80 -20.37 -5.96
CA MET A 16 5.82 -20.93 -6.86
C MET A 16 7.12 -20.12 -6.87
N ILE A 17 7.04 -18.81 -6.64
CA ILE A 17 8.23 -17.92 -6.57
C ILE A 17 9.06 -18.17 -5.32
N ASN A 18 8.44 -18.54 -4.21
CA ASN A 18 9.19 -18.92 -3.00
C ASN A 18 10.01 -20.21 -3.20
N TYR A 19 9.78 -20.97 -4.28
CA TYR A 19 10.54 -22.17 -4.65
C TYR A 19 11.57 -21.94 -5.77
N VAL A 20 11.50 -20.80 -6.48
CA VAL A 20 12.56 -20.41 -7.44
C VAL A 20 13.64 -19.67 -6.66
N THR A 21 14.85 -20.22 -6.63
CA THR A 21 15.96 -19.60 -5.93
C THR A 21 16.27 -18.23 -6.56
N ARG A 22 16.72 -17.26 -5.74
CA ARG A 22 17.13 -15.91 -6.18
C ARG A 22 18.08 -15.91 -7.40
N GLU A 23 18.82 -16.97 -7.59
CA GLU A 23 19.80 -17.15 -8.69
C GLU A 23 19.13 -17.54 -10.01
N GLU A 24 18.06 -18.34 -9.98
CA GLU A 24 17.30 -18.71 -11.17
C GLU A 24 16.47 -17.55 -11.73
N PHE A 25 16.01 -16.65 -10.84
CA PHE A 25 15.26 -15.45 -11.24
C PHE A 25 16.17 -14.41 -11.92
N ALA A 26 17.42 -14.27 -11.47
CA ALA A 26 18.41 -13.36 -12.08
C ALA A 26 18.85 -13.80 -13.49
N ALA A 27 18.72 -15.07 -13.82
CA ALA A 27 19.15 -15.63 -15.11
C ALA A 27 18.11 -15.49 -16.24
N GLY A 28 16.84 -15.19 -15.92
CA GLY A 28 15.72 -15.21 -16.88
C GLY A 28 15.15 -13.85 -17.28
N SER A 29 15.58 -12.74 -16.69
CA SER A 29 15.04 -11.41 -16.99
C SER A 29 16.09 -10.50 -17.64
N PRO A 30 15.86 -10.03 -18.86
CA PRO A 30 16.79 -9.07 -19.47
C PRO A 30 16.62 -7.71 -18.77
N ASN A 31 17.62 -7.29 -18.02
CA ASN A 31 17.94 -5.92 -17.58
C ASN A 31 17.01 -5.16 -16.62
N ASN A 32 16.04 -5.78 -15.92
CA ASN A 32 15.13 -5.09 -14.99
C ASN A 32 15.19 -5.60 -13.55
N SER A 33 16.34 -6.04 -13.06
CA SER A 33 16.46 -6.30 -11.60
C SER A 33 16.34 -4.98 -10.84
N PRO A 34 15.40 -4.85 -9.88
CA PRO A 34 15.31 -3.64 -9.06
C PRO A 34 16.64 -3.39 -8.37
N ALA A 35 17.02 -2.12 -8.25
CA ALA A 35 18.26 -1.75 -7.56
C ALA A 35 18.26 -2.36 -6.15
N ILE A 36 19.31 -3.10 -5.81
CA ILE A 36 19.43 -3.75 -4.50
C ILE A 36 19.55 -2.67 -3.43
N GLU A 37 18.60 -2.63 -2.51
CA GLU A 37 18.63 -1.69 -1.40
C GLU A 37 19.67 -2.11 -0.35
N PRO A 38 20.27 -1.14 0.36
CA PRO A 38 21.24 -1.46 1.41
C PRO A 38 20.55 -2.25 2.52
N ARG A 39 21.26 -3.23 3.10
CA ARG A 39 20.82 -3.88 4.32
C ARG A 39 20.82 -2.89 5.49
N VAL A 40 20.16 -3.24 6.60
CA VAL A 40 20.05 -2.36 7.79
C VAL A 40 21.41 -1.83 8.26
N GLU A 41 22.40 -2.68 8.29
CA GLU A 41 23.79 -2.36 8.69
C GLU A 41 24.52 -1.48 7.67
N ASP A 42 24.07 -1.47 6.44
CA ASP A 42 24.69 -0.79 5.31
C ASP A 42 23.99 0.51 4.90
N ILE A 43 22.90 0.88 5.58
CA ILE A 43 22.18 2.14 5.31
C ILE A 43 23.16 3.31 5.47
N PRO A 44 23.33 4.14 4.42
CA PRO A 44 24.22 5.28 4.50
C PRO A 44 23.85 6.24 5.63
N LYS A 45 24.84 6.85 6.24
CA LYS A 45 24.68 7.86 7.30
C LYS A 45 25.02 9.24 6.75
N VAL A 46 24.18 10.19 7.10
CA VAL A 46 24.33 11.61 6.74
C VAL A 46 24.40 12.41 8.03
N PHE A 47 25.50 13.08 8.24
CA PHE A 47 25.72 13.97 9.37
C PHE A 47 25.67 15.41 8.89
N ILE A 48 24.76 16.21 9.48
CA ILE A 48 24.58 17.62 9.19
C ILE A 48 24.99 18.41 10.42
N ASN A 49 25.97 19.29 10.29
CA ASN A 49 26.46 20.14 11.37
C ASN A 49 26.22 21.62 11.03
N GLY A 50 25.64 22.34 11.95
CA GLY A 50 25.30 23.75 11.79
C GLY A 50 23.82 24.06 12.06
N ILE A 51 23.31 25.10 11.41
CA ILE A 51 21.90 25.51 11.56
C ILE A 51 21.01 24.54 10.79
N ILE A 52 20.03 23.96 11.49
CA ILE A 52 18.98 23.14 10.86
C ILE A 52 17.79 24.06 10.59
N PRO A 53 17.34 24.19 9.32
CA PRO A 53 16.28 25.14 8.98
C PRO A 53 14.92 24.68 9.50
N THR A 54 14.08 25.66 9.85
CA THR A 54 12.65 25.47 10.16
C THR A 54 11.75 26.16 9.12
N THR A 55 12.35 26.88 8.17
CA THR A 55 11.68 27.63 7.09
C THR A 55 12.16 27.18 5.72
N LYS A 56 11.58 27.75 4.67
CA LYS A 56 12.01 27.52 3.27
C LYS A 56 13.21 28.37 2.85
N ASP A 57 13.81 29.13 3.76
CA ASP A 57 15.00 29.92 3.48
C ASP A 57 16.25 29.04 3.55
N ASP A 58 17.18 29.25 2.62
CA ASP A 58 18.45 28.56 2.61
C ASP A 58 19.31 28.99 3.81
N VAL A 59 19.82 28.03 4.57
CA VAL A 59 20.82 28.24 5.62
C VAL A 59 22.10 27.45 5.29
N ASN A 60 23.21 27.92 5.83
CA ASN A 60 24.53 27.31 5.64
C ASN A 60 24.78 26.24 6.71
N ALA A 61 25.27 25.07 6.27
CA ALA A 61 25.68 23.99 7.15
C ALA A 61 26.81 23.18 6.47
N GLU A 62 27.28 22.14 7.15
CA GLU A 62 28.21 21.15 6.63
C GLU A 62 27.57 19.77 6.62
N LEU A 63 27.96 18.93 5.67
CA LEU A 63 27.45 17.57 5.54
C LEU A 63 28.60 16.58 5.39
N THR A 64 28.53 15.48 6.13
CA THR A 64 29.36 14.31 5.91
C THR A 64 28.46 13.13 5.54
N TYR A 65 28.72 12.53 4.38
CA TYR A 65 28.06 11.32 3.91
C TYR A 65 28.99 10.13 4.10
N ILE A 66 28.48 9.03 4.64
CA ILE A 66 29.25 7.80 4.88
C ILE A 66 28.41 6.58 4.45
N SER A 67 28.96 5.80 3.52
CA SER A 67 28.43 4.48 3.13
C SER A 67 29.61 3.49 2.98
N LYS A 68 29.32 2.23 2.65
CA LYS A 68 30.34 1.21 2.37
C LYS A 68 31.27 1.58 1.21
N THR A 69 30.73 2.26 0.21
CA THR A 69 31.42 2.48 -1.08
C THR A 69 31.78 3.94 -1.35
N LEU A 70 31.20 4.87 -0.59
CA LEU A 70 31.37 6.30 -0.80
C LEU A 70 31.36 7.03 0.54
N SER A 71 32.35 7.88 0.75
CA SER A 71 32.39 8.84 1.86
C SER A 71 32.92 10.17 1.37
N PHE A 72 32.27 11.26 1.77
CA PHE A 72 32.72 12.60 1.45
C PHE A 72 32.23 13.62 2.48
N HIS A 73 32.90 14.74 2.54
CA HIS A 73 32.49 15.97 3.21
C HIS A 73 32.10 17.01 2.17
N SER A 74 31.15 17.88 2.53
CA SER A 74 30.68 18.99 1.69
C SER A 74 30.18 20.14 2.54
N TYR A 75 30.43 21.36 2.13
CA TYR A 75 29.67 22.51 2.57
C TYR A 75 28.30 22.46 1.88
N ILE A 76 27.24 22.81 2.57
CA ILE A 76 25.89 22.74 2.01
C ILE A 76 25.11 24.04 2.25
N THR A 77 24.16 24.33 1.34
CA THR A 77 22.95 25.03 1.73
C THR A 77 21.85 24.01 1.96
N ILE A 78 20.99 24.29 2.94
CA ILE A 78 19.87 23.45 3.31
C ILE A 78 18.64 24.30 3.63
N LYS A 79 17.47 23.88 3.16
CA LYS A 79 16.17 24.50 3.48
C LYS A 79 15.07 23.48 3.63
N CYS A 80 14.01 23.83 4.35
CA CYS A 80 12.81 22.99 4.40
C CYS A 80 12.09 22.95 3.05
N GLN A 81 11.44 21.81 2.78
CA GLN A 81 10.69 21.57 1.56
C GLN A 81 9.25 21.13 1.87
N GLY A 82 8.33 21.42 0.97
CA GLY A 82 6.93 21.01 1.01
C GLY A 82 5.96 22.12 1.39
N THR A 83 4.67 21.82 1.36
CA THR A 83 3.57 22.72 1.74
C THR A 83 2.89 22.17 3.00
N SER A 84 2.08 21.14 2.90
CA SER A 84 1.44 20.47 4.04
C SER A 84 2.46 19.80 4.98
N SER A 85 3.52 19.20 4.42
CA SER A 85 4.60 18.54 5.18
C SER A 85 5.41 19.50 6.07
N MET A 86 5.32 20.82 5.85
CA MET A 86 5.86 21.81 6.78
C MET A 86 5.20 21.80 8.16
N LYS A 87 4.01 21.20 8.28
CA LYS A 87 3.29 21.04 9.54
C LYS A 87 3.71 19.82 10.35
N TYR A 88 4.36 18.84 9.69
CA TYR A 88 4.80 17.61 10.37
C TYR A 88 5.99 17.87 11.29
N PRO A 89 6.16 17.07 12.37
CA PRO A 89 7.30 17.19 13.27
C PRO A 89 8.64 17.00 12.56
N LYS A 90 8.73 16.01 11.66
CA LYS A 90 9.91 15.66 10.89
C LYS A 90 9.85 16.34 9.52
N LYS A 91 10.83 17.20 9.21
CA LYS A 91 10.83 18.05 8.02
C LYS A 91 11.51 17.39 6.84
N ASN A 92 11.00 17.66 5.64
CA ASN A 92 11.73 17.39 4.40
C ASN A 92 12.72 18.53 4.12
N PHE A 93 13.86 18.22 3.50
CA PHE A 93 14.88 19.20 3.15
C PHE A 93 15.29 19.13 1.69
N THR A 94 15.62 20.28 1.11
CA THR A 94 16.42 20.39 -0.10
C THR A 94 17.82 20.78 0.30
N ILE A 95 18.83 20.11 -0.24
CA ILE A 95 20.25 20.39 -0.02
C ILE A 95 20.96 20.66 -1.34
N LYS A 96 21.98 21.55 -1.28
CA LYS A 96 22.94 21.76 -2.38
C LYS A 96 24.34 21.57 -1.83
N LEU A 97 25.17 20.80 -2.54
CA LEU A 97 26.54 20.45 -2.16
C LEU A 97 27.55 21.41 -2.79
N PHE A 98 28.60 21.78 -2.02
CA PHE A 98 29.68 22.67 -2.45
C PHE A 98 31.04 22.16 -1.98
N GLU A 99 32.08 22.47 -2.74
CA GLU A 99 33.47 22.11 -2.42
C GLU A 99 34.08 23.03 -1.35
N ASP A 100 33.67 24.30 -1.32
CA ASP A 100 34.26 25.35 -0.50
C ASP A 100 33.26 26.00 0.47
N GLU A 101 33.76 26.53 1.58
CA GLU A 101 32.97 27.14 2.65
C GLU A 101 32.17 28.36 2.17
N VAL A 102 32.65 29.12 1.19
CA VAL A 102 31.94 30.27 0.63
C VAL A 102 30.88 29.87 -0.40
N ARG A 103 30.79 28.56 -0.72
CA ARG A 103 29.83 27.95 -1.64
C ARG A 103 29.86 28.51 -3.05
N SER A 104 31.06 28.79 -3.52
CA SER A 104 31.30 29.30 -4.87
C SER A 104 31.40 28.18 -5.91
N GLN A 105 31.82 26.98 -5.50
CA GLN A 105 32.04 25.84 -6.38
C GLN A 105 31.08 24.68 -6.03
N LYS A 106 30.25 24.28 -6.99
CA LYS A 106 29.31 23.16 -6.82
C LYS A 106 30.11 21.84 -6.71
N LYS A 107 29.84 21.08 -5.65
CA LYS A 107 30.31 19.69 -5.51
C LYS A 107 29.29 18.75 -6.15
N LYS A 108 29.69 18.11 -7.25
CA LYS A 108 28.84 17.14 -7.95
C LYS A 108 29.19 15.72 -7.55
N VAL A 109 28.17 14.93 -7.17
CA VAL A 109 28.30 13.52 -6.77
C VAL A 109 27.37 12.67 -7.60
N ASN A 110 27.86 11.51 -8.06
CA ASN A 110 27.03 10.53 -8.75
C ASN A 110 26.58 9.44 -7.78
N PHE A 111 25.29 9.32 -7.54
CA PHE A 111 24.68 8.24 -6.80
C PHE A 111 24.00 7.27 -7.75
N ARG A 112 24.24 5.96 -7.57
CA ARG A 112 23.52 4.90 -8.27
C ARG A 112 23.52 5.01 -9.82
N GLY A 113 24.46 5.74 -10.39
CA GLY A 113 24.48 5.95 -11.84
C GLY A 113 23.52 7.01 -12.38
N TRP A 114 22.87 7.79 -11.50
CA TRP A 114 21.92 8.84 -11.91
C TRP A 114 22.54 10.03 -12.65
N GLY A 115 23.87 10.09 -12.72
CA GLY A 115 24.62 11.25 -13.18
C GLY A 115 25.16 12.10 -12.02
N SER A 116 26.12 12.97 -12.32
CA SER A 116 26.79 13.80 -11.30
C SER A 116 26.00 15.08 -11.03
N GLN A 117 25.47 15.24 -9.83
CA GLN A 117 24.65 16.38 -9.42
C GLN A 117 25.02 16.91 -8.04
N ASN A 118 24.63 18.17 -7.77
CA ASN A 118 24.88 18.82 -6.49
C ASN A 118 23.62 19.14 -5.67
N LYS A 119 22.42 18.97 -6.24
CA LYS A 119 21.14 19.24 -5.57
C LYS A 119 20.40 17.95 -5.30
N PHE A 120 19.93 17.75 -4.07
CA PHE A 120 19.21 16.55 -3.64
C PHE A 120 18.11 16.92 -2.65
N CYS A 121 17.19 15.98 -2.43
CA CYS A 121 16.16 16.09 -1.39
C CYS A 121 16.36 15.02 -0.32
N LEU A 122 16.19 15.40 0.94
CA LEU A 122 16.07 14.47 2.07
C LEU A 122 14.58 14.42 2.45
N LYS A 123 13.92 13.32 2.11
CA LYS A 123 12.48 13.14 2.37
C LYS A 123 12.27 12.36 3.67
N ALA A 124 11.55 12.97 4.59
CA ALA A 124 11.23 12.41 5.91
C ALA A 124 10.20 11.28 5.85
N ASN A 125 9.37 11.25 4.80
CA ASN A 125 8.26 10.29 4.61
C ASN A 125 7.38 10.12 5.87
N TRP A 126 7.03 11.23 6.52
CA TRP A 126 6.37 11.22 7.84
C TRP A 126 5.08 10.41 7.85
N ILE A 127 4.24 10.55 6.83
CA ILE A 127 2.95 9.86 6.75
C ILE A 127 3.08 8.37 6.41
N ASP A 128 4.17 7.99 5.72
CA ASP A 128 4.44 6.62 5.30
C ASP A 128 5.55 5.99 6.15
N ILE A 129 5.17 5.29 7.21
CA ILE A 129 6.12 4.64 8.11
C ILE A 129 6.97 3.56 7.42
N SER A 130 6.50 3.03 6.29
CA SER A 130 7.29 2.10 5.46
C SER A 130 8.45 2.79 4.75
N HIS A 131 8.38 4.11 4.57
CA HIS A 131 9.26 4.94 3.74
C HIS A 131 9.35 4.52 2.26
N ALA A 132 8.48 3.61 1.83
CA ALA A 132 8.61 2.92 0.55
C ALA A 132 7.72 3.49 -0.56
N ARG A 133 6.48 3.91 -0.22
CA ARG A 133 5.44 4.19 -1.21
C ARG A 133 5.89 5.15 -2.29
N ASN A 134 6.45 6.29 -1.93
CA ASN A 134 6.85 7.30 -2.90
C ASN A 134 7.91 6.78 -3.89
N ILE A 135 8.98 6.15 -3.37
CA ILE A 135 10.09 5.68 -4.22
C ILE A 135 9.73 4.41 -4.98
N VAL A 136 9.08 3.47 -4.33
CA VAL A 136 8.68 2.21 -4.99
C VAL A 136 7.67 2.49 -6.11
N SER A 137 6.66 3.33 -5.85
CA SER A 137 5.70 3.71 -6.89
C SER A 137 6.37 4.45 -8.06
N ALA A 138 7.33 5.34 -7.77
CA ALA A 138 8.08 6.03 -8.83
C ALA A 138 8.94 5.05 -9.68
N ARG A 139 9.51 4.02 -9.08
CA ARG A 139 10.25 2.96 -9.80
C ARG A 139 9.32 2.09 -10.65
N LEU A 140 8.18 1.68 -10.08
CA LEU A 140 7.15 0.96 -10.84
C LEU A 140 6.66 1.79 -12.02
N TRP A 141 6.49 3.11 -11.84
CA TRP A 141 6.18 4.01 -12.94
C TRP A 141 7.29 4.01 -14.01
N GLY A 142 8.56 4.07 -13.62
CA GLY A 142 9.69 3.96 -14.55
C GLY A 142 9.65 2.66 -15.36
N ASP A 143 9.27 1.53 -14.74
CA ASP A 143 9.10 0.25 -15.44
C ASP A 143 7.89 0.26 -16.38
N VAL A 144 6.80 0.92 -16.00
CA VAL A 144 5.63 1.15 -16.87
C VAL A 144 6.04 1.94 -18.12
N VAL A 145 6.80 3.04 -17.97
CA VAL A 145 7.30 3.82 -19.10
C VAL A 145 8.15 2.98 -20.05
N LYS A 146 9.07 2.16 -19.52
CA LYS A 146 9.92 1.26 -20.32
C LYS A 146 9.14 0.20 -21.08
N SER A 147 7.97 -0.18 -20.59
CA SER A 147 7.10 -1.20 -21.20
C SER A 147 6.23 -0.68 -22.34
N ARG A 148 6.25 0.62 -22.65
CA ARG A 148 5.47 1.21 -23.74
C ARG A 148 5.94 0.69 -25.09
N SER A 149 4.99 0.41 -25.99
CA SER A 149 5.32 0.00 -27.35
C SER A 149 6.10 1.07 -28.13
N ASN A 150 5.85 2.35 -27.82
CA ASN A 150 6.53 3.50 -28.41
C ASN A 150 7.75 3.96 -27.59
N TYR A 151 8.29 3.16 -26.66
CA TYR A 151 9.40 3.56 -25.79
C TYR A 151 10.60 4.08 -26.57
N ASN A 152 10.95 3.43 -27.67
CA ASN A 152 12.09 3.83 -28.51
C ASN A 152 11.86 5.14 -29.28
N GLU A 153 10.62 5.59 -29.40
CA GLU A 153 10.23 6.85 -30.05
C GLU A 153 10.19 8.03 -29.06
N LEU A 154 10.21 7.74 -27.75
CA LEU A 154 10.29 8.78 -26.71
C LEU A 154 11.61 9.57 -26.85
N PRO A 155 11.64 10.85 -26.42
CA PRO A 155 12.85 11.65 -26.40
C PRO A 155 14.03 10.93 -25.72
N GLU A 156 15.20 10.95 -26.34
CA GLU A 156 16.40 10.29 -25.80
C GLU A 156 16.74 10.79 -24.40
N LEU A 157 16.56 12.07 -24.12
CA LEU A 157 16.76 12.67 -22.81
C LEU A 157 15.87 12.01 -21.75
N LEU A 158 14.60 11.73 -22.08
CA LEU A 158 13.69 11.01 -21.19
C LEU A 158 14.15 9.57 -20.95
N ARG A 159 14.48 8.85 -22.02
CA ARG A 159 14.90 7.44 -21.94
C ARG A 159 16.22 7.25 -21.19
N THR A 160 17.09 8.25 -21.19
CA THR A 160 18.38 8.23 -20.48
C THR A 160 18.33 8.93 -19.13
N SER A 161 17.18 9.48 -18.73
CA SER A 161 17.00 10.09 -17.42
C SER A 161 17.08 9.04 -16.30
N PRO A 162 17.36 9.43 -15.06
CA PRO A 162 17.62 8.50 -13.96
C PRO A 162 16.52 7.45 -13.72
N ASN A 163 15.26 7.83 -13.85
CA ASN A 163 14.09 6.96 -13.69
C ASN A 163 12.95 7.37 -14.63
N GLN A 164 13.25 7.49 -15.94
CA GLN A 164 12.27 7.72 -16.99
C GLN A 164 11.36 8.95 -16.74
N GLY A 165 11.94 10.04 -16.24
CA GLY A 165 11.20 11.26 -15.94
C GLY A 165 10.43 11.23 -14.61
N ALA A 166 10.67 10.26 -13.75
CA ALA A 166 10.20 10.20 -12.37
C ALA A 166 11.35 10.33 -11.38
N ILE A 167 11.00 10.60 -10.12
CA ILE A 167 11.98 10.61 -9.02
C ILE A 167 12.54 9.20 -8.77
N ASP A 168 13.69 9.14 -8.12
CA ASP A 168 14.23 7.95 -7.47
C ASP A 168 14.88 8.34 -6.15
N GLY A 169 15.17 7.36 -5.29
CA GLY A 169 15.76 7.59 -3.98
C GLY A 169 16.20 6.30 -3.31
N PHE A 170 16.89 6.44 -2.19
CA PHE A 170 17.29 5.31 -1.36
C PHE A 170 17.31 5.71 0.13
N PRO A 171 17.14 4.75 1.06
CA PRO A 171 17.10 5.03 2.49
C PRO A 171 18.45 5.49 3.03
N ILE A 172 18.41 6.46 3.95
CA ILE A 172 19.55 6.99 4.71
C ILE A 172 19.18 7.18 6.17
N LYS A 173 20.19 7.23 7.06
CA LYS A 173 20.08 7.68 8.45
C LYS A 173 20.62 9.09 8.59
N VAL A 174 19.84 10.03 9.13
CA VAL A 174 20.23 11.44 9.28
C VAL A 174 20.56 11.75 10.73
N TYR A 175 21.65 12.44 10.94
CA TYR A 175 22.09 12.98 12.22
C TYR A 175 22.28 14.49 12.08
N ALA A 176 21.74 15.28 13.00
CA ALA A 176 21.90 16.73 13.04
C ALA A 176 22.63 17.11 14.34
N ASN A 177 23.78 17.76 14.22
CA ASN A 177 24.60 18.14 15.37
C ASN A 177 24.85 16.97 16.36
N GLY A 178 25.10 15.78 15.81
CA GLY A 178 25.34 14.56 16.57
C GLY A 178 24.09 13.83 17.07
N VAL A 179 22.89 14.41 16.91
CA VAL A 179 21.61 13.82 17.34
C VAL A 179 20.93 13.12 16.16
N TYR A 180 20.52 11.86 16.36
CA TYR A 180 19.78 11.10 15.38
C TYR A 180 18.41 11.75 15.10
N GLN A 181 18.13 11.99 13.81
CA GLN A 181 16.89 12.61 13.31
C GLN A 181 15.95 11.59 12.65
N GLY A 182 16.36 10.34 12.60
CA GLY A 182 15.58 9.27 12.02
C GLY A 182 16.01 8.89 10.60
N ARG A 183 15.21 8.03 9.99
CA ARG A 183 15.37 7.61 8.61
C ARG A 183 14.78 8.66 7.68
N TYR A 184 15.45 8.82 6.56
CA TYR A 184 15.02 9.62 5.43
C TYR A 184 15.25 8.82 4.15
N THR A 185 14.76 9.31 3.03
CA THR A 185 15.24 8.91 1.71
C THR A 185 16.00 10.05 1.07
N TRP A 186 17.14 9.72 0.46
CA TRP A 186 17.94 10.60 -0.37
C TRP A 186 17.41 10.54 -1.79
N ASN A 187 16.80 11.61 -2.27
CA ASN A 187 16.02 11.61 -3.50
C ASN A 187 16.58 12.56 -4.55
N ILE A 188 16.34 12.20 -5.80
CA ILE A 188 16.37 13.12 -6.94
C ILE A 188 15.29 14.20 -6.71
N PRO A 189 15.60 15.50 -6.91
CA PRO A 189 14.60 16.57 -6.84
C PRO A 189 13.67 16.57 -8.07
N LYS A 190 12.51 17.20 -7.93
CA LYS A 190 11.59 17.54 -9.02
C LYS A 190 12.15 18.75 -9.78
N ASP A 191 13.02 18.51 -10.73
CA ASP A 191 13.62 19.56 -11.60
C ASP A 191 14.19 18.95 -12.90
N GLY A 192 14.89 19.75 -13.69
CA GLY A 192 15.46 19.35 -14.97
C GLY A 192 16.32 18.07 -14.94
N TRP A 193 16.98 17.79 -13.82
CA TRP A 193 17.76 16.55 -13.68
C TRP A 193 16.89 15.28 -13.73
N MET A 194 15.69 15.31 -13.12
CA MET A 194 14.76 14.18 -13.17
C MET A 194 14.43 13.74 -14.60
N THR A 195 14.50 14.68 -15.55
CA THR A 195 14.09 14.53 -16.95
C THR A 195 15.23 14.67 -17.96
N ASN A 196 16.46 14.99 -17.50
CA ASN A 196 17.60 15.41 -18.34
C ASN A 196 17.29 16.64 -19.23
N MET A 197 16.34 17.49 -18.80
CA MET A 197 16.02 18.73 -19.51
C MET A 197 17.03 19.83 -19.22
N ASP A 198 17.20 20.72 -20.21
CA ASP A 198 18.04 21.91 -20.16
C ASP A 198 17.14 23.13 -19.89
N ASP A 199 17.42 23.86 -18.81
CA ASP A 199 16.69 25.05 -18.38
C ASP A 199 17.01 26.32 -19.20
N GLU A 200 17.98 26.25 -20.11
CA GLU A 200 18.26 27.30 -21.08
C GLU A 200 17.39 27.19 -22.35
N LEU A 201 16.71 26.05 -22.57
CA LEU A 201 15.90 25.78 -23.75
C LEU A 201 14.42 26.07 -23.52
N ASN A 202 13.91 27.12 -24.14
CA ASN A 202 12.46 27.47 -24.06
C ASN A 202 11.50 26.44 -24.69
N THR A 203 12.03 25.36 -25.27
CA THR A 203 11.23 24.23 -25.79
C THR A 203 11.08 23.11 -24.77
N HIS A 204 11.89 23.13 -23.70
CA HIS A 204 11.76 22.20 -22.59
C HIS A 204 10.87 22.81 -21.52
N SER A 205 10.05 21.98 -20.86
CA SER A 205 9.27 22.41 -19.68
C SER A 205 8.78 21.20 -18.90
N ILE A 206 8.63 21.40 -17.60
CA ILE A 206 8.04 20.46 -16.65
C ILE A 206 6.89 21.18 -15.94
N LEU A 207 5.69 21.06 -16.44
CA LEU A 207 4.50 21.64 -15.80
C LEU A 207 3.98 20.73 -14.70
N CYS A 208 3.73 21.30 -13.52
CA CYS A 208 3.14 20.63 -12.39
C CYS A 208 1.80 21.26 -12.02
N GLY A 209 0.75 20.45 -11.86
CA GLY A 209 -0.55 20.92 -11.39
C GLY A 209 -0.54 21.20 -9.89
N GLU A 210 -0.90 22.42 -9.50
CA GLU A 210 -0.86 22.92 -8.12
C GLU A 210 -2.24 23.07 -7.49
N ASN A 211 -3.29 23.19 -8.31
CA ASN A 211 -4.64 23.48 -7.88
C ASN A 211 -5.64 22.44 -8.42
N TYR A 212 -6.48 21.88 -7.57
CA TYR A 212 -7.45 20.83 -7.94
C TYR A 212 -8.44 21.24 -9.02
N ASP A 213 -8.86 22.51 -9.11
CA ASP A 213 -9.83 22.93 -10.14
C ASP A 213 -9.15 23.08 -11.49
N SER A 214 -8.05 23.80 -11.55
CA SER A 214 -7.34 24.08 -12.80
C SER A 214 -6.61 22.85 -13.34
N SER A 215 -5.94 22.09 -12.48
CA SER A 215 -5.20 20.87 -12.85
C SER A 215 -6.13 19.74 -13.30
N CYS A 216 -7.41 19.82 -12.96
CA CYS A 216 -8.43 18.90 -13.43
C CYS A 216 -9.09 19.34 -14.74
N PHE A 217 -8.61 20.40 -15.40
CA PHE A 217 -9.22 20.99 -16.60
C PHE A 217 -10.69 21.40 -16.40
N ARG A 218 -11.05 21.85 -15.19
CA ARG A 218 -12.41 22.26 -14.82
C ARG A 218 -12.61 23.78 -14.99
N ALA A 219 -11.53 24.55 -14.94
CA ALA A 219 -11.48 25.96 -15.18
C ALA A 219 -10.41 26.28 -16.21
N ALA A 220 -10.63 27.30 -17.03
CA ALA A 220 -9.65 27.80 -17.98
C ALA A 220 -8.58 28.62 -17.21
N ALA A 221 -7.74 27.93 -16.46
CA ALA A 221 -6.69 28.54 -15.68
C ALA A 221 -5.45 28.77 -16.54
N LEU A 222 -4.91 29.97 -16.41
CA LEU A 222 -3.63 30.32 -17.03
C LEU A 222 -2.50 29.69 -16.23
N ILE A 223 -1.34 29.52 -16.88
CA ILE A 223 -0.12 29.13 -16.19
C ILE A 223 0.28 30.28 -15.27
N ASP A 224 0.14 30.05 -13.98
CA ASP A 224 0.80 30.80 -12.91
C ASP A 224 1.17 29.81 -11.78
N GLU A 225 1.90 30.31 -10.78
CA GLU A 225 2.39 29.47 -9.68
C GLU A 225 1.26 28.85 -8.83
N SER A 226 0.04 29.37 -8.93
CA SER A 226 -1.11 28.85 -8.16
C SER A 226 -1.84 27.71 -8.87
N ASP A 227 -1.80 27.67 -10.17
CA ASP A 227 -2.51 26.67 -11.00
C ASP A 227 -1.56 25.64 -11.62
N TRP A 228 -0.57 26.13 -12.38
CA TRP A 228 0.45 25.32 -13.04
C TRP A 228 1.83 25.96 -12.86
N SER A 229 2.72 25.29 -12.14
CA SER A 229 4.11 25.71 -12.00
C SER A 229 4.99 25.10 -13.09
N ASP A 230 5.99 25.87 -13.57
CA ASP A 230 7.10 25.29 -14.37
C ASP A 230 8.28 24.99 -13.44
N GLU A 231 8.52 23.70 -13.23
CA GLU A 231 9.57 23.21 -12.33
C GLU A 231 10.97 23.28 -12.93
N LEU A 232 11.07 23.57 -14.23
CA LEU A 232 12.34 23.69 -14.93
C LEU A 232 12.88 25.12 -14.86
N HIS A 233 12.06 26.11 -15.23
CA HIS A 233 12.53 27.50 -15.42
C HIS A 233 12.25 28.43 -14.22
N GLY A 234 11.32 28.09 -13.35
CA GLY A 234 10.80 28.98 -12.32
C GLY A 234 9.84 30.03 -12.87
N ALA A 235 10.16 30.67 -13.99
CA ALA A 235 9.21 31.50 -14.76
C ALA A 235 8.96 30.83 -16.11
N CYS A 236 7.77 30.33 -16.33
CA CYS A 236 7.40 29.57 -17.52
C CYS A 236 7.56 30.45 -18.80
N PRO A 237 8.25 29.96 -19.86
CA PRO A 237 8.39 30.67 -21.14
C PRO A 237 7.06 30.96 -21.83
N ASP A 238 6.94 32.09 -22.52
CA ASP A 238 5.69 32.53 -23.13
C ASP A 238 5.16 31.59 -24.21
N ASN A 239 6.03 30.96 -24.99
CA ASN A 239 5.63 29.93 -25.97
C ASN A 239 5.03 28.70 -25.28
N ILE A 240 5.56 28.28 -24.15
CA ILE A 240 5.04 27.18 -23.33
C ILE A 240 3.66 27.53 -22.76
N LYS A 241 3.53 28.76 -22.20
CA LYS A 241 2.23 29.25 -21.69
C LYS A 241 1.18 29.26 -22.80
N THR A 242 1.52 29.79 -23.97
CA THR A 242 0.62 29.83 -25.12
C THR A 242 0.16 28.42 -25.50
N ARG A 243 1.12 27.51 -25.66
CA ARG A 243 0.80 26.14 -26.06
C ARG A 243 -0.01 25.39 -25.00
N TRP A 244 0.30 25.55 -23.71
CA TRP A 244 -0.47 24.92 -22.65
C TRP A 244 -1.91 25.47 -22.55
N ASN A 245 -2.09 26.76 -22.79
CA ASN A 245 -3.43 27.35 -22.87
C ASN A 245 -4.25 26.78 -24.04
N GLU A 246 -3.60 26.46 -25.19
CA GLU A 246 -4.24 25.72 -26.28
C GLU A 246 -4.65 24.31 -25.85
N VAL A 247 -3.79 23.60 -25.07
CA VAL A 247 -4.10 22.27 -24.49
C VAL A 247 -5.32 22.37 -23.58
N ILE A 248 -5.35 23.33 -22.65
CA ILE A 248 -6.49 23.53 -21.74
C ILE A 248 -7.77 23.77 -22.54
N SER A 249 -7.72 24.70 -23.51
CA SER A 249 -8.86 25.00 -24.37
C SER A 249 -9.33 23.79 -25.17
N PHE A 250 -8.41 23.02 -25.73
CA PHE A 250 -8.70 21.79 -26.46
C PHE A 250 -9.40 20.76 -25.59
N VAL A 251 -8.86 20.47 -24.40
CA VAL A 251 -9.45 19.49 -23.46
C VAL A 251 -10.85 19.92 -23.04
N MET A 252 -11.07 21.22 -22.80
CA MET A 252 -12.34 21.73 -22.29
C MET A 252 -13.42 21.89 -23.36
N ASN A 253 -13.05 22.26 -24.57
CA ASN A 253 -14.01 22.81 -25.56
C ASN A 253 -14.14 21.98 -26.85
N SER A 254 -13.23 21.03 -27.14
CA SER A 254 -13.33 20.20 -28.33
C SER A 254 -14.52 19.23 -28.25
N THR A 255 -15.15 18.96 -29.41
CA THR A 255 -16.11 17.83 -29.49
C THR A 255 -15.41 16.49 -29.23
N ASP A 256 -16.17 15.44 -29.02
CA ASP A 256 -15.58 14.11 -28.78
C ASP A 256 -14.85 13.57 -30.01
N GLU A 257 -15.36 13.84 -31.20
CA GLU A 257 -14.69 13.50 -32.46
C GLU A 257 -13.37 14.26 -32.64
N GLU A 258 -13.36 15.56 -32.33
CA GLU A 258 -12.14 16.38 -32.38
C GLU A 258 -11.14 15.92 -31.32
N PHE A 259 -11.60 15.64 -30.10
CA PHE A 259 -10.73 15.13 -29.04
C PHE A 259 -10.09 13.82 -29.46
N LYS A 260 -10.87 12.84 -29.90
CA LYS A 260 -10.36 11.53 -30.28
C LYS A 260 -9.37 11.60 -31.46
N SER A 261 -9.65 12.44 -32.45
CA SER A 261 -8.81 12.53 -33.65
C SER A 261 -7.56 13.40 -33.46
N ASN A 262 -7.59 14.39 -32.56
CA ASN A 262 -6.49 15.36 -32.42
C ASN A 262 -5.71 15.29 -31.12
N LEU A 263 -6.08 14.42 -30.16
CA LEU A 263 -5.38 14.28 -28.87
C LEU A 263 -3.86 14.06 -29.05
N GLY A 264 -3.47 13.28 -30.05
CA GLY A 264 -2.07 13.00 -30.40
C GLY A 264 -1.24 14.20 -30.87
N ASN A 265 -1.89 15.34 -31.23
CA ASN A 265 -1.20 16.59 -31.54
C ASN A 265 -0.75 17.35 -30.29
N TYR A 266 -1.34 17.02 -29.14
CA TYR A 266 -1.10 17.67 -27.85
C TYR A 266 -0.37 16.77 -26.87
N PHE A 267 -0.67 15.47 -26.88
CA PHE A 267 -0.13 14.52 -25.91
C PHE A 267 0.48 13.28 -26.56
N ASP A 268 1.45 12.70 -25.88
CA ASP A 268 1.81 11.30 -26.05
C ASP A 268 0.70 10.42 -25.43
N ILE A 269 -0.21 9.91 -26.28
CA ILE A 269 -1.38 9.17 -25.83
C ILE A 269 -1.00 7.99 -24.93
N PRO A 270 0.02 7.15 -25.26
CA PRO A 270 0.44 6.08 -24.35
C PRO A 270 0.77 6.55 -22.93
N SER A 271 1.31 7.77 -22.79
CA SER A 271 1.61 8.32 -21.47
C SER A 271 0.38 8.66 -20.66
N LEU A 272 -0.68 9.11 -21.31
CA LEU A 272 -1.97 9.37 -20.64
C LEU A 272 -2.66 8.06 -20.22
N LEU A 273 -2.67 7.05 -21.09
CA LEU A 273 -3.22 5.73 -20.77
C LEU A 273 -2.51 5.12 -19.56
N ASP A 274 -1.18 5.16 -19.56
CA ASP A 274 -0.39 4.66 -18.43
C ASP A 274 -0.63 5.45 -17.14
N TYR A 275 -0.75 6.78 -17.26
CA TYR A 275 -1.03 7.64 -16.09
C TYR A 275 -2.35 7.25 -15.43
N GLU A 276 -3.39 7.09 -16.23
CA GLU A 276 -4.72 6.66 -15.81
C GLU A 276 -4.66 5.31 -15.12
N LEU A 277 -4.13 4.29 -15.80
CA LEU A 277 -4.09 2.92 -15.33
C LEU A 277 -3.22 2.75 -14.06
N PHE A 278 -2.07 3.42 -14.02
CA PHE A 278 -1.21 3.40 -12.84
C PHE A 278 -1.86 4.08 -11.65
N GLY A 279 -2.45 5.26 -11.87
CA GLY A 279 -3.16 6.01 -10.83
C GLY A 279 -4.34 5.23 -10.24
N LEU A 280 -5.09 4.51 -11.09
CA LEU A 280 -6.16 3.62 -10.66
C LEU A 280 -5.62 2.47 -9.83
N ALA A 281 -4.66 1.72 -10.35
CA ALA A 281 -4.13 0.51 -9.73
C ALA A 281 -3.36 0.79 -8.43
N ALA A 282 -2.58 1.86 -8.37
CA ALA A 282 -1.88 2.28 -7.16
C ALA A 282 -2.79 3.02 -6.16
N CYS A 283 -4.03 3.33 -6.53
CA CYS A 283 -4.95 4.18 -5.77
C CYS A 283 -4.33 5.53 -5.42
N GLY A 284 -3.77 6.22 -6.42
CA GLY A 284 -3.14 7.53 -6.27
C GLY A 284 -4.17 8.63 -6.02
N SER A 285 -4.68 8.71 -4.80
CA SER A 285 -5.80 9.59 -4.43
C SER A 285 -5.52 11.08 -4.66
N ASP A 286 -4.27 11.49 -4.61
CA ASP A 286 -3.82 12.89 -4.82
C ASP A 286 -3.33 13.15 -6.27
N SER A 287 -3.11 12.08 -7.06
CA SER A 287 -2.44 12.19 -8.36
C SER A 287 -3.33 12.73 -9.48
N PHE A 288 -4.66 12.65 -9.36
CA PHE A 288 -5.58 13.14 -10.40
C PHE A 288 -6.06 14.57 -10.15
N GLY A 289 -5.87 15.11 -8.96
CA GLY A 289 -6.28 16.44 -8.59
C GLY A 289 -5.17 17.48 -8.70
N LYS A 290 -3.99 17.12 -8.23
CA LYS A 290 -2.76 17.92 -8.30
C LYS A 290 -1.55 16.98 -8.37
N ASN A 291 -0.33 17.52 -8.30
CA ASN A 291 0.91 16.74 -8.46
C ASN A 291 1.05 16.04 -9.83
N GLN A 292 0.17 16.36 -10.78
CA GLN A 292 0.29 15.88 -12.16
C GLN A 292 1.47 16.57 -12.83
N ILE A 293 2.33 15.81 -13.46
CA ILE A 293 3.45 16.34 -14.26
C ILE A 293 3.18 16.09 -15.74
N TYR A 294 3.34 17.16 -16.52
CA TYR A 294 3.37 17.11 -17.98
C TYR A 294 4.69 17.69 -18.48
N MET A 295 5.44 16.88 -19.21
CA MET A 295 6.77 17.21 -19.72
C MET A 295 6.72 17.45 -21.23
N THR A 296 7.45 18.44 -21.71
CA THR A 296 7.68 18.64 -23.15
C THR A 296 9.15 18.88 -23.44
N TYR A 297 9.65 18.30 -24.54
CA TYR A 297 11.01 18.44 -25.03
C TYR A 297 11.07 19.26 -26.35
N ASP A 298 9.93 19.58 -26.91
CA ASP A 298 9.79 20.31 -28.18
C ASP A 298 8.88 21.56 -28.08
N GLY A 299 8.32 21.79 -26.88
CA GLY A 299 7.37 22.88 -26.63
C GLY A 299 5.97 22.68 -27.21
N ASN A 300 5.68 21.50 -27.81
CA ASN A 300 4.44 21.25 -28.52
C ASN A 300 3.64 20.06 -27.99
N LYS A 301 4.33 18.95 -27.74
CA LYS A 301 3.71 17.69 -27.35
C LYS A 301 4.08 17.32 -25.92
N TRP A 302 3.10 16.90 -25.14
CA TRP A 302 3.22 16.66 -23.70
C TRP A 302 3.22 15.18 -23.36
N ILE A 303 4.08 14.79 -22.44
CA ILE A 303 4.21 13.44 -21.87
C ILE A 303 3.83 13.50 -20.42
N ALA A 304 2.82 12.75 -20.00
CA ALA A 304 2.40 12.66 -18.60
C ALA A 304 3.39 11.83 -17.76
N SER A 305 3.64 12.28 -16.53
CA SER A 305 4.46 11.57 -15.54
C SER A 305 3.89 11.69 -14.13
N MET A 306 4.20 10.71 -13.29
CA MET A 306 3.75 10.61 -11.91
C MET A 306 4.71 11.31 -10.95
N TYR A 307 4.15 11.95 -9.92
CA TYR A 307 4.90 12.60 -8.86
C TYR A 307 4.14 12.54 -7.52
N ASP A 308 4.91 12.61 -6.40
CA ASP A 308 4.41 12.66 -5.01
C ASP A 308 3.48 11.49 -4.67
N LEU A 309 4.00 10.27 -4.82
CA LEU A 309 3.27 8.99 -4.74
C LEU A 309 3.23 8.39 -3.33
N ASP A 310 3.40 9.20 -2.29
CA ASP A 310 3.35 8.74 -0.89
C ASP A 310 1.94 8.38 -0.43
N THR A 311 0.90 8.87 -1.13
CA THR A 311 -0.52 8.59 -0.88
C THR A 311 -1.07 7.46 -1.78
N THR A 312 -0.27 6.42 -2.01
CA THR A 312 -0.63 5.25 -2.80
C THR A 312 -0.80 4.01 -1.93
N TRP A 313 -1.28 2.92 -2.51
CA TRP A 313 -1.39 1.59 -1.87
C TRP A 313 -2.14 1.62 -0.53
N GLY A 314 -3.25 2.36 -0.50
CA GLY A 314 -4.13 2.45 0.65
C GLY A 314 -3.81 3.55 1.65
N MET A 315 -2.80 4.39 1.40
CA MET A 315 -2.48 5.52 2.26
C MET A 315 -3.29 6.77 1.91
N TYR A 316 -3.87 7.42 2.92
CA TYR A 316 -4.51 8.72 2.77
C TYR A 316 -3.53 9.86 3.07
N TRP A 317 -3.79 11.05 2.55
CA TRP A 317 -2.86 12.20 2.59
C TRP A 317 -2.37 12.61 3.99
N ASN A 318 -3.14 12.31 5.04
CA ASN A 318 -2.77 12.66 6.42
C ASN A 318 -2.01 11.54 7.16
N GLY A 319 -1.89 10.34 6.56
CA GLY A 319 -1.24 9.18 7.17
C GLY A 319 -1.99 8.52 8.32
N GLU A 320 -3.12 9.08 8.76
CA GLU A 320 -3.92 8.59 9.88
C GLU A 320 -4.93 7.52 9.45
N THR A 321 -5.37 7.60 8.20
CA THR A 321 -6.44 6.76 7.65
C THR A 321 -5.91 5.95 6.47
N LEU A 322 -6.25 4.66 6.43
CA LEU A 322 -6.12 3.85 5.23
C LEU A 322 -7.42 3.96 4.43
N VAL A 323 -7.29 4.11 3.12
CA VAL A 323 -8.44 4.01 2.21
C VAL A 323 -8.77 2.56 1.93
N SER A 324 -10.04 2.25 1.67
CA SER A 324 -10.46 0.93 1.21
C SER A 324 -9.91 0.63 -0.19
N ALA A 325 -9.77 -0.64 -0.53
CA ALA A 325 -9.30 -1.06 -1.85
C ALA A 325 -10.30 -0.71 -2.97
N ASP A 326 -11.57 -0.61 -2.63
CA ASP A 326 -12.66 -0.15 -3.49
C ASP A 326 -12.83 1.38 -3.46
N TYR A 327 -11.91 2.12 -2.79
CA TYR A 327 -11.94 3.58 -2.76
C TYR A 327 -12.15 4.10 -4.19
N ALA A 328 -13.40 4.40 -4.47
CA ALA A 328 -13.82 4.85 -5.76
C ALA A 328 -13.24 6.23 -6.02
N ARG A 329 -12.94 6.49 -7.26
CA ARG A 329 -12.63 7.83 -7.75
C ARG A 329 -13.86 8.74 -7.72
N THR A 330 -14.83 8.50 -6.83
CA THR A 330 -16.09 9.26 -6.80
C THR A 330 -15.89 10.77 -6.78
N LYS A 331 -14.74 11.23 -6.28
CA LYS A 331 -14.32 12.63 -6.38
C LYS A 331 -13.86 13.03 -7.80
N PHE A 332 -13.51 12.07 -8.66
CA PHE A 332 -13.07 12.30 -10.02
C PHE A 332 -14.17 11.93 -11.04
N GLU A 333 -14.98 10.94 -10.77
CA GLU A 333 -16.11 10.49 -11.58
C GLU A 333 -17.24 11.51 -11.60
N ASP A 334 -17.42 12.26 -10.51
CA ASP A 334 -18.45 13.28 -10.37
C ASP A 334 -18.14 14.60 -11.10
N TYR A 335 -17.21 14.64 -12.04
CA TYR A 335 -16.92 15.86 -12.79
C TYR A 335 -18.19 16.42 -13.44
N VAL A 336 -19.01 15.56 -14.03
CA VAL A 336 -20.27 15.93 -14.71
C VAL A 336 -21.28 16.54 -13.75
N ASN A 337 -21.20 16.21 -12.46
CA ASN A 337 -22.06 16.71 -11.39
C ASN A 337 -21.45 17.89 -10.62
N GLY A 338 -20.36 18.50 -11.13
CA GLY A 338 -19.71 19.66 -10.52
C GLY A 338 -18.79 19.32 -9.35
N ARG A 339 -18.42 18.05 -9.15
CA ARG A 339 -17.45 17.58 -8.17
C ARG A 339 -16.05 17.41 -8.77
N LEU A 340 -15.07 17.02 -7.95
CA LEU A 340 -13.64 17.02 -8.26
C LEU A 340 -13.20 15.94 -9.28
N GLY A 341 -13.78 15.93 -10.50
CA GLY A 341 -13.34 15.06 -11.58
C GLY A 341 -12.26 15.71 -12.46
N ASN A 342 -11.37 14.92 -13.02
CA ASN A 342 -10.40 15.36 -14.01
C ASN A 342 -10.96 15.14 -15.42
N LEU A 343 -11.24 16.24 -16.15
CA LEU A 343 -11.90 16.17 -17.44
C LEU A 343 -11.06 15.45 -18.49
N LEU A 344 -9.74 15.61 -18.48
CA LEU A 344 -8.86 14.95 -19.45
C LEU A 344 -9.00 13.41 -19.34
N TYR A 345 -8.89 12.87 -18.12
CA TYR A 345 -8.96 11.43 -17.89
C TYR A 345 -10.39 10.90 -18.00
N TYR A 346 -11.41 11.67 -17.62
CA TYR A 346 -12.79 11.30 -17.89
C TYR A 346 -13.05 11.12 -19.38
N ARG A 347 -12.61 12.07 -20.22
CA ARG A 347 -12.76 11.95 -21.70
C ARG A 347 -11.93 10.79 -22.26
N LEU A 348 -10.78 10.50 -21.65
CA LEU A 348 -9.97 9.35 -22.03
C LEU A 348 -10.72 8.03 -21.80
N GLU A 349 -11.35 7.86 -20.63
CA GLU A 349 -12.18 6.70 -20.31
C GLU A 349 -13.38 6.52 -21.26
N GLN A 350 -14.00 7.62 -21.69
CA GLN A 350 -15.15 7.54 -22.58
C GLN A 350 -14.76 7.24 -24.04
N LEU A 351 -13.61 7.70 -24.49
CA LEU A 351 -13.26 7.71 -25.91
C LEU A 351 -12.11 6.75 -26.28
N PHE A 352 -11.28 6.35 -25.32
CA PHE A 352 -10.10 5.47 -25.48
C PHE A 352 -10.18 4.21 -24.61
N TYR A 353 -11.39 3.79 -24.22
CA TYR A 353 -11.59 2.64 -23.32
C TYR A 353 -11.02 1.33 -23.89
N THR A 354 -11.03 1.13 -25.19
CA THR A 354 -10.47 -0.07 -25.84
C THR A 354 -8.96 -0.12 -25.66
N GLU A 355 -8.30 1.03 -25.84
CA GLU A 355 -6.86 1.19 -25.65
C GLU A 355 -6.48 1.04 -24.17
N LEU A 356 -7.29 1.58 -23.23
CA LEU A 356 -7.12 1.37 -21.79
C LEU A 356 -7.24 -0.11 -21.42
N GLN A 357 -8.26 -0.83 -21.92
CA GLN A 357 -8.44 -2.26 -21.67
C GLN A 357 -7.27 -3.10 -22.19
N ALA A 358 -6.82 -2.82 -23.41
CA ALA A 358 -5.68 -3.50 -24.00
C ALA A 358 -4.40 -3.23 -23.18
N ARG A 359 -4.14 -1.97 -22.86
CA ARG A 359 -2.94 -1.58 -22.11
C ARG A 359 -2.93 -2.11 -20.67
N TRP A 360 -4.09 -2.14 -20.01
CA TRP A 360 -4.19 -2.74 -18.67
C TRP A 360 -3.81 -4.23 -18.68
N THR A 361 -4.24 -4.95 -19.70
CA THR A 361 -3.86 -6.36 -19.88
C THR A 361 -2.34 -6.53 -19.98
N GLU A 362 -1.66 -5.67 -20.76
CA GLU A 362 -0.19 -5.68 -20.86
C GLU A 362 0.49 -5.33 -19.53
N LEU A 363 0.00 -4.28 -18.85
CA LEU A 363 0.58 -3.83 -17.58
C LEU A 363 0.49 -4.90 -16.49
N LYS A 364 -0.64 -5.59 -16.37
CA LYS A 364 -0.81 -6.69 -15.42
C LYS A 364 0.09 -7.90 -15.71
N ALA A 365 0.34 -8.17 -16.97
CA ALA A 365 1.27 -9.25 -17.36
C ALA A 365 2.75 -8.85 -17.21
N GLY A 366 3.02 -7.57 -17.01
CA GLY A 366 4.35 -6.99 -16.98
C GLY A 366 4.64 -6.17 -15.71
N PRO A 367 4.91 -4.87 -15.84
CA PRO A 367 5.40 -4.03 -14.74
C PRO A 367 4.42 -3.89 -13.57
N MET A 368 3.13 -4.00 -13.82
CA MET A 368 2.09 -3.96 -12.77
C MET A 368 1.59 -5.34 -12.35
N SER A 369 2.34 -6.41 -12.66
CA SER A 369 2.05 -7.72 -12.08
C SER A 369 2.25 -7.69 -10.57
N MET A 370 1.42 -8.45 -9.83
CA MET A 370 1.51 -8.53 -8.37
C MET A 370 2.90 -8.93 -7.89
N ILE A 371 3.55 -9.81 -8.63
CA ILE A 371 4.91 -10.26 -8.36
C ILE A 371 5.89 -9.09 -8.43
N ASN A 372 5.83 -8.29 -9.49
CA ASN A 372 6.74 -7.16 -9.66
C ASN A 372 6.49 -6.10 -8.58
N ILE A 373 5.23 -5.77 -8.30
CA ILE A 373 4.84 -4.84 -7.26
C ILE A 373 5.40 -5.29 -5.90
N ILE A 374 5.12 -6.52 -5.49
CA ILE A 374 5.55 -7.06 -4.19
C ILE A 374 7.07 -7.10 -4.10
N ASN A 375 7.77 -7.56 -5.13
CA ASN A 375 9.23 -7.61 -5.15
C ASN A 375 9.87 -6.23 -4.97
N HIS A 376 9.32 -5.20 -5.60
CA HIS A 376 9.80 -3.82 -5.40
C HIS A 376 9.63 -3.37 -3.95
N PHE A 377 8.48 -3.62 -3.33
CA PHE A 377 8.22 -3.28 -1.93
C PHE A 377 9.09 -4.10 -0.97
N GLU A 378 9.16 -5.41 -1.14
CA GLU A 378 10.00 -6.29 -0.31
C GLU A 378 11.46 -5.87 -0.35
N ASN A 379 11.99 -5.64 -1.56
CA ASN A 379 13.37 -5.20 -1.73
C ASN A 379 13.64 -3.86 -1.04
N PHE A 380 12.73 -2.88 -1.16
CA PHE A 380 12.91 -1.58 -0.52
C PHE A 380 12.75 -1.67 1.00
N MET A 381 11.78 -2.45 1.48
CA MET A 381 11.43 -2.55 2.90
C MET A 381 12.30 -3.54 3.70
N GLN A 382 13.17 -4.32 3.06
CA GLN A 382 14.04 -5.29 3.75
C GLN A 382 14.91 -4.68 4.86
N ASN A 383 15.11 -3.36 4.83
CA ASN A 383 15.84 -2.61 5.82
C ASN A 383 14.95 -1.95 6.88
N MET A 384 13.63 -2.24 6.89
CA MET A 384 12.66 -1.73 7.87
C MET A 384 12.38 -2.77 8.95
N THR A 385 13.14 -2.73 10.03
CA THR A 385 12.84 -3.53 11.22
C THR A 385 11.98 -2.75 12.21
N SER A 386 11.23 -3.46 13.07
CA SER A 386 10.43 -2.83 14.12
C SER A 386 11.27 -1.94 15.05
N ASP A 387 12.52 -2.32 15.31
CA ASP A 387 13.41 -1.54 16.17
C ASP A 387 13.86 -0.24 15.49
N LEU A 388 14.14 -0.28 14.17
CA LEU A 388 14.44 0.94 13.42
C LEU A 388 13.25 1.89 13.35
N ILE A 389 12.04 1.36 13.23
CA ILE A 389 10.81 2.17 13.26
C ILE A 389 10.67 2.83 14.63
N LYS A 390 10.85 2.08 15.73
CA LYS A 390 10.82 2.64 17.09
C LYS A 390 11.90 3.70 17.29
N GLU A 391 13.13 3.44 16.83
CA GLU A 391 14.25 4.39 16.91
C GLU A 391 13.95 5.66 16.11
N ASP A 392 13.34 5.54 14.94
CA ASP A 392 12.99 6.65 14.06
C ASP A 392 12.00 7.62 14.71
N TYR A 393 10.95 7.09 15.34
CA TYR A 393 9.91 7.92 15.98
C TYR A 393 10.22 8.32 17.42
N ALA A 394 11.09 7.61 18.13
CA ALA A 394 11.51 7.97 19.49
C ALA A 394 12.27 9.32 19.53
N SER A 395 12.91 9.71 18.45
CA SER A 395 13.61 10.98 18.31
C SER A 395 12.69 12.18 18.04
N THR A 396 11.41 11.95 17.79
CA THR A 396 10.46 13.00 17.42
C THR A 396 9.62 13.40 18.61
N THR A 397 9.78 14.65 19.08
CA THR A 397 8.88 15.26 20.06
C THR A 397 7.54 15.58 19.40
N ALA A 398 6.46 15.01 19.90
CA ALA A 398 5.11 15.33 19.46
C ALA A 398 4.80 16.81 19.74
N GLY A 399 4.43 17.56 18.74
CA GLY A 399 4.03 18.95 18.87
C GLY A 399 3.46 19.52 17.57
N GLY A 400 2.20 19.91 17.55
CA GLY A 400 1.55 20.54 16.41
C GLY A 400 0.45 19.70 15.75
N ALA A 401 -0.24 20.26 14.75
CA ALA A 401 -1.20 19.51 13.94
C ALA A 401 -0.51 18.34 13.21
N TYR A 402 -1.16 17.21 13.08
CA TYR A 402 -0.63 15.99 12.46
C TYR A 402 0.52 15.32 13.25
N THR A 403 0.39 15.27 14.57
CA THR A 403 1.42 14.72 15.46
C THR A 403 1.28 13.22 15.73
N THR A 404 0.19 12.61 15.31
CA THR A 404 -0.05 11.18 15.51
C THR A 404 0.96 10.37 14.69
N ILE A 405 1.75 9.55 15.38
CA ILE A 405 2.67 8.61 14.71
C ILE A 405 1.83 7.56 13.99
N PRO A 406 2.01 7.37 12.68
CA PRO A 406 1.28 6.36 11.94
C PRO A 406 1.47 4.97 12.55
N SER A 407 0.41 4.18 12.61
CA SER A 407 0.46 2.83 13.18
C SER A 407 1.31 1.89 12.32
N VAL A 408 2.30 1.23 12.92
CA VAL A 408 3.12 0.19 12.27
C VAL A 408 2.25 -0.95 11.74
N ALA A 409 1.23 -1.35 12.49
CA ALA A 409 0.32 -2.44 12.10
C ALA A 409 -0.52 -2.10 10.86
N LYS A 410 -0.82 -0.80 10.66
CA LYS A 410 -1.63 -0.32 9.51
C LYS A 410 -0.78 0.12 8.32
N ASN A 411 0.54 -0.03 8.35
CA ASN A 411 1.44 0.56 7.36
C ASN A 411 2.69 -0.30 7.18
N ASN A 412 2.49 -1.55 6.85
CA ASN A 412 3.54 -2.54 6.69
C ASN A 412 3.40 -3.29 5.35
N LEU A 413 4.35 -4.14 5.03
CA LEU A 413 4.34 -4.91 3.78
C LEU A 413 3.09 -5.80 3.61
N PRO A 414 2.59 -6.53 4.61
CA PRO A 414 1.33 -7.25 4.50
C PRO A 414 0.14 -6.36 4.14
N GLN A 415 0.02 -5.18 4.75
CA GLN A 415 -1.05 -4.24 4.40
C GLN A 415 -0.93 -3.78 2.94
N ILE A 416 0.27 -3.39 2.49
CA ILE A 416 0.51 -2.94 1.12
C ILE A 416 0.15 -4.05 0.13
N ARG A 417 0.61 -5.28 0.39
CA ARG A 417 0.33 -6.45 -0.45
C ARG A 417 -1.17 -6.74 -0.55
N ASN A 418 -1.86 -6.80 0.59
CA ASN A 418 -3.29 -7.11 0.62
C ASN A 418 -4.10 -6.02 -0.09
N PHE A 419 -3.73 -4.75 0.14
CA PHE A 419 -4.35 -3.63 -0.58
C PHE A 419 -4.11 -3.73 -2.09
N ALA A 420 -2.87 -3.95 -2.52
CA ALA A 420 -2.53 -4.03 -3.95
C ALA A 420 -3.30 -5.15 -4.66
N LEU A 421 -3.44 -6.31 -3.99
CA LEU A 421 -4.20 -7.45 -4.53
C LEU A 421 -5.68 -7.12 -4.70
N ALA A 422 -6.32 -6.61 -3.65
CA ALA A 422 -7.73 -6.22 -3.69
C ALA A 422 -7.96 -5.06 -4.70
N ARG A 423 -7.03 -4.10 -4.75
CA ARG A 423 -7.11 -2.97 -5.67
C ARG A 423 -6.94 -3.39 -7.14
N GLN A 424 -6.10 -4.39 -7.42
CA GLN A 424 -5.96 -4.92 -8.78
C GLN A 424 -7.26 -5.54 -9.26
N LEU A 425 -7.95 -6.32 -8.40
CA LEU A 425 -9.26 -6.89 -8.71
C LEU A 425 -10.29 -5.78 -9.00
N TRP A 426 -10.37 -4.78 -8.14
CA TRP A 426 -11.24 -3.63 -8.38
C TRP A 426 -10.92 -2.92 -9.70
N THR A 427 -9.63 -2.72 -10.01
CA THR A 427 -9.21 -2.09 -11.26
C THR A 427 -9.57 -2.94 -12.48
N ASP A 428 -9.51 -4.28 -12.37
CA ASP A 428 -9.96 -5.20 -13.41
C ASP A 428 -11.43 -4.99 -13.75
N ASP A 429 -12.27 -4.96 -12.73
CA ASP A 429 -13.72 -4.77 -12.90
C ASP A 429 -14.03 -3.36 -13.43
N TYR A 430 -13.36 -2.35 -12.90
CA TYR A 430 -13.51 -0.96 -13.34
C TYR A 430 -13.17 -0.78 -14.83
N ILE A 431 -12.00 -1.24 -15.25
CA ILE A 431 -11.53 -1.10 -16.64
C ILE A 431 -12.39 -1.95 -17.59
N ALA A 432 -12.83 -3.14 -17.17
CA ALA A 432 -13.72 -3.98 -17.98
C ALA A 432 -15.09 -3.35 -18.22
N ALA A 433 -15.56 -2.53 -17.27
CA ALA A 433 -16.86 -1.84 -17.36
C ALA A 433 -16.85 -0.57 -18.24
N LEU A 434 -15.68 -0.05 -18.64
CA LEU A 434 -15.60 1.12 -19.50
C LEU A 434 -16.19 0.83 -20.90
N PRO A 435 -16.88 1.78 -21.57
CA PRO A 435 -17.06 3.20 -21.23
C PRO A 435 -18.27 3.48 -20.30
N GLY A 436 -18.68 2.52 -19.51
CA GLY A 436 -19.83 2.69 -18.61
C GLY A 436 -19.56 3.74 -17.52
N THR A 437 -20.57 4.50 -17.16
CA THR A 437 -20.60 5.15 -15.85
C THR A 437 -20.75 4.03 -14.83
N VAL A 438 -19.72 3.72 -14.08
CA VAL A 438 -19.87 2.95 -12.84
C VAL A 438 -20.59 3.85 -11.85
N VAL A 439 -21.90 3.89 -11.95
CA VAL A 439 -22.73 4.23 -10.80
C VAL A 439 -22.49 3.07 -9.84
N PRO A 440 -22.09 3.29 -8.58
CA PRO A 440 -22.16 2.23 -7.59
C PRO A 440 -23.57 1.64 -7.73
N PRO A 441 -23.76 0.32 -7.79
CA PRO A 441 -25.09 -0.21 -7.94
C PRO A 441 -25.97 0.37 -6.83
N GLU A 442 -26.93 1.20 -7.17
CA GLU A 442 -28.19 1.21 -6.44
C GLU A 442 -28.61 -0.25 -6.46
N GLU A 443 -28.90 -0.81 -5.30
CA GLU A 443 -29.35 -2.20 -5.18
C GLU A 443 -30.32 -2.50 -6.32
N PRO A 444 -30.04 -3.45 -7.22
CA PRO A 444 -30.93 -3.70 -8.33
C PRO A 444 -32.23 -4.26 -7.76
N ASP A 445 -33.35 -3.61 -8.09
CA ASP A 445 -34.64 -4.26 -8.14
C ASP A 445 -34.55 -5.42 -9.14
N ILE A 446 -34.15 -6.59 -8.67
CA ILE A 446 -34.05 -7.80 -9.48
C ILE A 446 -35.46 -8.34 -9.69
N PRO A 447 -35.94 -8.44 -10.95
CA PRO A 447 -37.09 -9.27 -11.24
C PRO A 447 -36.65 -10.73 -10.99
N VAL A 448 -37.24 -11.35 -10.01
CA VAL A 448 -37.06 -12.75 -9.63
C VAL A 448 -37.32 -13.64 -10.83
N ASN A 449 -36.27 -14.27 -11.37
CA ASN A 449 -36.42 -15.43 -12.24
C ASN A 449 -36.18 -16.68 -11.38
N PRO A 450 -37.15 -17.57 -11.21
CA PRO A 450 -36.97 -18.73 -10.36
C PRO A 450 -36.28 -19.82 -11.19
N GLU A 451 -35.09 -20.25 -10.79
CA GLU A 451 -34.54 -21.61 -10.94
C GLU A 451 -33.00 -21.60 -11.05
N GLU A 452 -32.34 -21.37 -9.91
CA GLU A 452 -31.10 -22.04 -9.48
C GLU A 452 -30.89 -21.72 -7.98
N PRO A 453 -30.50 -22.65 -7.13
CA PRO A 453 -30.33 -22.36 -5.71
C PRO A 453 -29.09 -21.47 -5.52
N ASP A 454 -29.30 -20.24 -5.08
CA ASP A 454 -28.25 -19.33 -4.65
C ASP A 454 -27.45 -19.98 -3.51
N ILE A 455 -26.16 -20.20 -3.75
CA ILE A 455 -25.23 -20.52 -2.67
C ILE A 455 -24.96 -19.19 -1.96
N PRO A 456 -25.32 -19.03 -0.68
CA PRO A 456 -25.12 -17.78 0.03
C PRO A 456 -23.62 -17.52 0.22
N SER A 457 -23.12 -16.50 -0.44
CA SER A 457 -21.78 -15.98 -0.15
C SER A 457 -21.76 -15.41 1.27
N ILE A 458 -20.64 -15.60 1.98
CA ILE A 458 -20.41 -14.92 3.26
C ILE A 458 -20.37 -13.43 2.97
N ASP A 459 -21.32 -12.69 3.56
CA ASP A 459 -21.43 -11.24 3.41
C ASP A 459 -20.19 -10.57 4.04
N GLU A 460 -19.46 -9.77 3.27
CA GLU A 460 -18.31 -9.00 3.77
C GLU A 460 -18.73 -7.85 4.70
N ASN A 461 -20.03 -7.52 4.78
CA ASN A 461 -20.55 -6.55 5.72
C ASN A 461 -20.27 -7.02 7.15
N GLY A 462 -19.56 -6.22 7.89
CA GLY A 462 -19.18 -6.50 9.28
C GLY A 462 -17.86 -7.23 9.47
N LEU A 463 -17.11 -7.56 8.42
CA LEU A 463 -15.76 -8.11 8.53
C LEU A 463 -14.81 -7.06 9.12
N VAL A 464 -14.19 -7.36 10.26
CA VAL A 464 -13.25 -6.46 10.95
C VAL A 464 -11.82 -6.98 10.98
N TYR A 465 -11.61 -8.26 10.69
CA TYR A 465 -10.31 -8.88 10.56
C TYR A 465 -10.36 -10.09 9.62
N SER A 466 -9.35 -10.23 8.77
CA SER A 466 -9.09 -11.42 7.96
C SER A 466 -7.59 -11.72 7.94
N LEU A 467 -7.23 -13.00 8.04
CA LEU A 467 -5.85 -13.44 8.00
C LEU A 467 -5.18 -13.21 6.64
N GLY A 468 -5.96 -13.21 5.56
CA GLY A 468 -5.53 -12.98 4.19
C GLY A 468 -4.69 -14.10 3.56
N SER A 469 -3.95 -14.88 4.33
CA SER A 469 -3.18 -16.04 3.85
C SER A 469 -2.79 -16.96 5.01
N PRO A 470 -2.62 -18.26 4.76
CA PRO A 470 -2.20 -19.21 5.78
C PRO A 470 -0.88 -18.83 6.46
N VAL A 471 -0.82 -18.98 7.77
CA VAL A 471 0.37 -18.71 8.60
C VAL A 471 0.83 -19.96 9.31
N THR A 472 2.11 -20.28 9.18
CA THR A 472 2.72 -21.38 9.94
C THR A 472 3.18 -20.89 11.32
N PHE A 473 2.72 -21.58 12.36
CA PHE A 473 3.19 -21.41 13.72
C PHE A 473 4.21 -22.50 14.05
N ASP A 474 5.38 -22.08 14.51
CA ASP A 474 6.54 -22.97 14.80
C ASP A 474 6.72 -23.28 16.29
N GLY A 475 5.80 -22.79 17.11
CA GLY A 475 5.88 -22.90 18.58
C GLY A 475 6.56 -21.71 19.26
N THR A 476 6.90 -20.65 18.52
CA THR A 476 7.55 -19.45 19.06
C THR A 476 6.89 -18.14 18.65
N ASN A 477 6.13 -18.15 17.55
CA ASN A 477 5.47 -16.99 16.98
C ASN A 477 3.98 -16.90 17.34
N TYR A 478 3.43 -15.70 17.28
CA TYR A 478 2.01 -15.41 17.49
C TYR A 478 1.58 -14.16 16.72
N ILE A 479 0.27 -13.95 16.61
CA ILE A 479 -0.34 -12.77 15.97
C ILE A 479 -1.31 -12.12 16.95
N ASP A 480 -1.17 -10.81 17.18
CA ASP A 480 -2.19 -9.97 17.79
C ASP A 480 -3.07 -9.40 16.65
N THR A 481 -4.37 -9.69 16.67
CA THR A 481 -5.28 -9.26 15.60
C THR A 481 -5.65 -7.78 15.69
N GLY A 482 -5.47 -7.15 16.84
CA GLY A 482 -5.94 -5.78 17.11
C GLY A 482 -7.46 -5.67 17.27
N VAL A 483 -8.19 -6.79 17.31
CA VAL A 483 -9.65 -6.83 17.43
C VAL A 483 -10.06 -7.49 18.73
N ALA A 484 -10.93 -6.83 19.50
CA ALA A 484 -11.52 -7.34 20.74
C ALA A 484 -13.01 -7.64 20.52
N PRO A 485 -13.37 -8.83 19.99
CA PRO A 485 -14.74 -9.14 19.57
C PRO A 485 -15.73 -9.18 20.74
N LEU A 486 -15.22 -9.34 21.96
CA LEU A 486 -16.03 -9.38 23.18
C LEU A 486 -15.97 -8.08 24.00
N ALA A 487 -15.40 -6.99 23.47
CA ALA A 487 -15.30 -5.74 24.22
C ALA A 487 -16.65 -5.04 24.45
N THR A 488 -17.61 -5.29 23.57
CA THR A 488 -18.97 -4.72 23.63
C THR A 488 -20.02 -5.82 23.54
N ASP A 489 -21.24 -5.55 24.02
CA ASP A 489 -22.37 -6.49 23.92
C ASP A 489 -23.02 -6.46 22.51
N THR A 490 -22.21 -6.52 21.49
CA THR A 490 -22.65 -6.59 20.09
C THR A 490 -22.60 -8.02 19.57
N PRO A 491 -23.41 -8.38 18.57
CA PRO A 491 -23.23 -9.64 17.85
C PRO A 491 -21.83 -9.75 17.28
N PHE A 492 -21.30 -10.96 17.20
CA PHE A 492 -20.01 -11.23 16.55
C PHE A 492 -19.96 -12.64 15.96
N THR A 493 -19.05 -12.84 15.02
CA THR A 493 -18.66 -14.17 14.53
C THR A 493 -17.15 -14.24 14.38
N VAL A 494 -16.54 -15.32 14.88
CA VAL A 494 -15.12 -15.62 14.70
C VAL A 494 -15.00 -16.96 14.00
N LEU A 495 -14.36 -16.99 12.83
CA LEU A 495 -14.08 -18.17 12.03
C LEU A 495 -12.59 -18.52 12.16
N ILE A 496 -12.27 -19.79 12.41
CA ILE A 496 -10.90 -20.28 12.52
C ILE A 496 -10.76 -21.59 11.74
N ASP A 497 -9.83 -21.65 10.80
CA ASP A 497 -9.43 -22.86 10.09
C ASP A 497 -7.99 -23.21 10.45
N TRP A 498 -7.80 -24.33 11.13
CA TRP A 498 -6.52 -24.74 11.71
C TRP A 498 -6.12 -26.13 11.26
N THR A 499 -4.85 -26.28 10.86
CA THR A 499 -4.22 -27.59 10.60
C THR A 499 -3.11 -27.83 11.63
N ASN A 500 -3.24 -28.90 12.41
CA ASN A 500 -2.21 -29.32 13.36
C ASN A 500 -1.10 -30.12 12.64
N THR A 501 0.17 -29.84 12.92
CA THR A 501 1.31 -30.56 12.32
C THR A 501 1.78 -31.78 13.13
N GLY A 502 1.07 -32.15 14.20
CA GLY A 502 1.23 -33.45 14.87
C GLY A 502 2.42 -33.58 15.85
N GLU A 503 3.33 -32.64 15.93
CA GLU A 503 4.47 -32.70 16.86
C GLU A 503 4.18 -31.93 18.15
N SER A 504 3.76 -32.62 19.21
CA SER A 504 3.76 -32.04 20.56
C SER A 504 4.96 -32.58 21.34
N GLU A 505 6.03 -31.81 21.45
CA GLU A 505 7.18 -32.16 22.32
C GLU A 505 6.85 -32.08 23.82
N PHE A 506 5.66 -31.62 24.19
CA PHE A 506 5.26 -31.40 25.58
C PHE A 506 4.09 -32.29 25.98
N ALA A 507 4.40 -33.47 26.48
CA ALA A 507 3.41 -34.35 27.08
C ALA A 507 2.63 -33.60 28.20
N GLY A 508 1.30 -33.44 28.00
CA GLY A 508 0.39 -32.83 28.98
C GLY A 508 0.22 -31.30 28.88
N SER A 509 0.91 -30.62 27.98
CA SER A 509 0.76 -29.18 27.76
C SER A 509 -0.37 -28.88 26.78
N LYS A 510 -1.10 -27.78 27.02
CA LYS A 510 -2.13 -27.27 26.12
C LYS A 510 -1.47 -26.28 25.15
N HIS A 511 -1.67 -26.49 23.85
CA HIS A 511 -1.24 -25.57 22.82
C HIS A 511 -2.41 -24.69 22.40
N VAL A 512 -2.23 -23.39 22.44
CA VAL A 512 -3.32 -22.43 22.20
C VAL A 512 -3.22 -21.88 20.79
N VAL A 513 -4.23 -22.16 19.99
CA VAL A 513 -4.38 -21.68 18.62
C VAL A 513 -4.97 -20.26 18.61
N MET A 514 -5.98 -20.02 19.45
CA MET A 514 -6.66 -18.73 19.59
C MET A 514 -6.99 -18.45 21.04
N HIS A 515 -6.80 -17.21 21.46
CA HIS A 515 -7.07 -16.75 22.81
C HIS A 515 -7.66 -15.33 22.81
N CYS A 516 -8.82 -15.18 23.42
CA CYS A 516 -9.45 -13.90 23.74
C CYS A 516 -10.17 -14.05 25.08
N MET A 517 -9.42 -14.03 26.17
CA MET A 517 -9.94 -14.26 27.53
C MET A 517 -9.24 -13.32 28.51
N THR A 518 -9.94 -12.96 29.60
CA THR A 518 -9.27 -12.33 30.74
C THR A 518 -8.40 -13.36 31.47
N GLU A 519 -7.29 -12.91 32.08
CA GLU A 519 -6.35 -13.77 32.80
C GLU A 519 -6.74 -14.01 34.27
N SER A 520 -7.86 -13.44 34.71
CA SER A 520 -8.39 -13.61 36.07
C SER A 520 -9.53 -14.61 36.12
N THR A 521 -9.59 -15.42 37.19
CA THR A 521 -10.72 -16.31 37.44
C THR A 521 -12.02 -15.51 37.49
N PRO A 522 -13.08 -15.94 36.76
CA PRO A 522 -13.32 -17.24 36.13
C PRO A 522 -12.92 -17.38 34.66
N TYR A 523 -12.01 -16.56 34.13
CA TYR A 523 -11.48 -16.60 32.76
C TYR A 523 -12.56 -16.52 31.67
N PRO A 524 -13.40 -15.48 31.63
CA PRO A 524 -14.38 -15.34 30.57
C PRO A 524 -13.70 -15.07 29.22
N GLY A 525 -14.28 -15.57 28.14
CA GLY A 525 -13.84 -15.32 26.77
C GLY A 525 -13.83 -16.54 25.85
N LEU A 526 -13.12 -16.41 24.73
CA LEU A 526 -12.99 -17.43 23.69
C LEU A 526 -11.62 -18.11 23.79
N ILE A 527 -11.59 -19.42 23.58
CA ILE A 527 -10.34 -20.19 23.46
C ILE A 527 -10.49 -21.34 22.48
N LEU A 528 -9.48 -21.51 21.62
CA LEU A 528 -9.21 -22.72 20.86
C LEU A 528 -7.85 -23.27 21.25
N GLN A 529 -7.81 -24.48 21.73
CA GLN A 529 -6.59 -25.15 22.19
C GLN A 529 -6.61 -26.64 21.84
N TYR A 530 -5.46 -27.25 21.77
CA TYR A 530 -5.32 -28.69 21.63
C TYR A 530 -4.27 -29.25 22.59
N ASN A 531 -4.41 -30.52 22.93
CA ASN A 531 -3.43 -31.30 23.70
C ASN A 531 -3.56 -32.77 23.28
N ASN A 532 -2.81 -33.65 23.94
CA ASN A 532 -2.86 -35.10 23.66
C ASN A 532 -4.25 -35.73 23.83
N ASN A 533 -5.22 -35.01 24.40
CA ASN A 533 -6.60 -35.50 24.62
C ASN A 533 -7.61 -34.85 23.66
N GLY A 534 -7.21 -34.02 22.70
CA GLY A 534 -8.08 -33.44 21.68
C GLY A 534 -8.09 -31.95 21.57
N ILE A 535 -8.94 -31.46 20.69
CA ILE A 535 -9.21 -30.05 20.46
C ILE A 535 -10.34 -29.61 21.37
N VAL A 536 -10.10 -28.49 22.06
CA VAL A 536 -11.07 -27.82 22.93
C VAL A 536 -11.36 -26.45 22.37
N SER A 537 -12.59 -26.21 21.94
CA SER A 537 -13.09 -24.90 21.53
C SER A 537 -14.18 -24.48 22.53
N GLU A 538 -13.97 -23.37 23.22
CA GLU A 538 -14.86 -22.93 24.32
C GLU A 538 -15.17 -21.44 24.23
N TYR A 539 -16.41 -21.09 24.57
CA TYR A 539 -16.78 -19.78 25.05
C TYR A 539 -17.12 -19.88 26.53
N ARG A 540 -16.47 -19.07 27.36
CA ARG A 540 -16.62 -19.09 28.81
C ARG A 540 -17.19 -17.80 29.32
N GLN A 541 -18.12 -17.94 30.28
CA GLN A 541 -18.66 -16.84 31.02
C GLN A 541 -18.88 -17.22 32.49
N GLY A 542 -17.96 -16.80 33.32
CA GLY A 542 -18.02 -17.20 34.74
C GLY A 542 -17.98 -18.72 34.89
N SER A 543 -18.95 -19.26 35.63
CA SER A 543 -19.15 -20.71 35.79
C SER A 543 -19.84 -21.37 34.59
N ASN A 544 -20.40 -20.59 33.67
CA ASN A 544 -21.04 -21.09 32.45
C ASN A 544 -20.04 -21.28 31.35
N THR A 545 -20.05 -22.44 30.74
CA THR A 545 -19.16 -22.76 29.60
C THR A 545 -19.99 -23.40 28.49
N ILE A 546 -19.82 -22.93 27.28
CA ILE A 546 -20.24 -23.62 26.08
C ILE A 546 -18.98 -24.20 25.47
N SER A 547 -18.93 -25.50 25.29
CA SER A 547 -17.79 -26.13 24.64
C SER A 547 -18.25 -27.09 23.56
N SER A 548 -17.54 -27.04 22.43
CA SER A 548 -17.59 -28.06 21.43
C SER A 548 -16.31 -28.89 21.57
N ASN A 549 -16.30 -29.81 22.53
CA ASN A 549 -15.16 -30.66 22.80
C ASN A 549 -15.25 -31.94 21.96
N SER A 550 -14.10 -32.33 21.37
CA SER A 550 -13.98 -33.72 20.96
C SER A 550 -13.71 -34.56 22.18
N THR A 551 -14.42 -35.66 22.30
CA THR A 551 -13.96 -36.75 23.17
C THR A 551 -12.71 -37.40 22.60
N ALA A 552 -11.98 -38.17 23.44
CA ALA A 552 -10.69 -38.82 23.12
C ALA A 552 -10.66 -39.61 21.78
N ALA A 553 -11.80 -39.96 21.23
CA ALA A 553 -11.92 -40.63 19.93
C ALA A 553 -11.35 -39.84 18.72
N LEU A 554 -11.08 -38.54 18.88
CA LEU A 554 -10.55 -37.70 17.79
C LEU A 554 -9.02 -37.69 17.69
N ILE A 555 -8.32 -38.27 18.67
CA ILE A 555 -6.86 -38.29 18.75
C ILE A 555 -6.28 -39.63 18.32
N GLU A 556 -7.06 -40.69 18.44
CA GLU A 556 -6.62 -42.03 18.00
C GLU A 556 -6.43 -42.15 16.48
N ASN A 557 -6.97 -41.20 15.70
CA ASN A 557 -6.68 -41.04 14.29
C ASN A 557 -5.65 -39.93 14.07
N ALA A 558 -4.41 -40.34 13.82
CA ALA A 558 -3.29 -39.47 13.46
C ALA A 558 -3.55 -38.57 12.21
N ASP A 559 -4.70 -38.75 11.56
CA ASP A 559 -5.08 -38.08 10.32
C ASP A 559 -6.01 -36.87 10.51
N LEU A 560 -6.44 -36.53 11.74
CA LEU A 560 -7.20 -35.33 12.04
C LEU A 560 -6.28 -34.11 12.16
N THR A 561 -5.76 -33.71 11.04
CA THR A 561 -4.81 -32.60 10.96
C THR A 561 -5.52 -31.24 10.90
N ARG A 562 -6.76 -31.17 10.39
CA ARG A 562 -7.48 -29.92 10.13
C ARG A 562 -8.80 -29.85 10.89
N VAL A 563 -9.11 -28.64 11.43
CA VAL A 563 -10.38 -28.32 12.09
C VAL A 563 -10.83 -26.92 11.75
N LYS A 564 -12.09 -26.76 11.43
CA LYS A 564 -12.75 -25.45 11.32
C LYS A 564 -13.63 -25.20 12.56
N VAL A 565 -13.52 -24.03 13.14
CA VAL A 565 -14.25 -23.63 14.35
C VAL A 565 -14.93 -22.29 14.15
N VAL A 566 -16.17 -22.18 14.58
CA VAL A 566 -16.94 -20.94 14.55
C VAL A 566 -17.41 -20.62 15.95
N TYR A 567 -17.17 -19.39 16.37
CA TYR A 567 -17.76 -18.79 17.58
C TYR A 567 -18.72 -17.68 17.12
N ARG A 568 -19.98 -17.75 17.54
CA ARG A 568 -20.98 -16.74 17.18
C ARG A 568 -21.79 -16.33 18.39
N LYS A 569 -22.05 -15.04 18.53
CA LYS A 569 -23.06 -14.46 19.41
C LYS A 569 -24.11 -13.75 18.53
N ALA A 570 -25.36 -14.20 18.60
CA ALA A 570 -26.47 -13.59 17.90
C ALA A 570 -27.04 -12.36 18.68
N GLU A 571 -27.90 -11.58 18.02
CA GLU A 571 -28.53 -10.39 18.61
C GLU A 571 -29.43 -10.73 19.81
N ASP A 572 -30.04 -11.92 19.82
CA ASP A 572 -30.85 -12.40 20.93
C ASP A 572 -30.06 -12.91 22.15
N GLY A 573 -28.73 -12.76 22.11
CA GLY A 573 -27.79 -13.23 23.13
C GLY A 573 -27.47 -14.72 23.04
N THR A 574 -27.98 -15.44 22.03
CA THR A 574 -27.65 -16.85 21.82
C THR A 574 -26.18 -16.98 21.39
N VAL A 575 -25.43 -17.83 22.07
CA VAL A 575 -24.04 -18.15 21.72
C VAL A 575 -23.96 -19.55 21.18
N THR A 576 -23.23 -19.70 20.06
CA THR A 576 -22.93 -20.99 19.46
C THR A 576 -21.43 -21.20 19.32
N VAL A 577 -20.98 -22.43 19.53
CA VAL A 577 -19.62 -22.88 19.20
C VAL A 577 -19.77 -24.11 18.30
N SER A 578 -19.45 -23.94 17.03
CA SER A 578 -19.57 -24.98 16.00
C SER A 578 -18.19 -25.38 15.51
N ARG A 579 -18.01 -26.63 15.15
CA ARG A 579 -16.78 -27.12 14.51
C ARG A 579 -17.05 -28.23 13.52
N CYS A 580 -16.23 -28.31 12.51
CA CYS A 580 -16.21 -29.34 11.50
C CYS A 580 -14.85 -30.04 11.45
N TYR A 581 -14.86 -31.34 11.25
CA TYR A 581 -13.65 -32.16 11.03
C TYR A 581 -13.50 -32.50 9.57
N ASN A 582 -12.26 -32.54 9.12
CA ASN A 582 -11.96 -32.55 7.71
C ASN A 582 -12.37 -33.81 6.94
N GLU A 583 -12.33 -35.00 7.55
CA GLU A 583 -12.49 -36.25 6.76
C GLU A 583 -13.92 -36.74 6.58
N ASN A 584 -14.87 -36.29 7.38
CA ASN A 584 -16.25 -36.77 7.34
C ASN A 584 -17.31 -35.68 7.20
N GLY A 585 -16.93 -34.40 7.11
CA GLY A 585 -17.87 -33.27 7.01
C GLY A 585 -18.88 -33.19 8.17
N GLN A 586 -18.56 -33.79 9.32
CA GLN A 586 -19.45 -33.79 10.48
C GLN A 586 -19.35 -32.47 11.21
N ILE A 587 -20.48 -31.73 11.27
CA ILE A 587 -20.60 -30.50 12.02
C ILE A 587 -21.13 -30.82 13.41
N HIS A 588 -20.42 -30.37 14.44
CA HIS A 588 -20.86 -30.44 15.82
C HIS A 588 -21.10 -29.03 16.34
N THR A 589 -22.36 -28.72 16.68
CA THR A 589 -22.76 -27.40 17.19
C THR A 589 -23.26 -27.53 18.61
N ASN A 590 -22.70 -26.74 19.51
CA ASN A 590 -23.27 -26.49 20.85
C ASN A 590 -23.82 -25.07 20.90
N THR A 591 -25.05 -24.96 21.37
CA THR A 591 -25.78 -23.69 21.49
C THR A 591 -26.29 -23.49 22.90
N LYS A 592 -26.14 -22.28 23.43
CA LYS A 592 -26.65 -21.91 24.74
C LYS A 592 -26.90 -20.41 24.79
N SER A 593 -28.02 -20.00 25.38
CA SER A 593 -28.21 -18.60 25.77
C SER A 593 -27.36 -18.29 27.00
N MET A 594 -26.69 -17.14 26.99
CA MET A 594 -25.81 -16.70 28.06
C MET A 594 -25.98 -15.21 28.32
N ASP A 595 -25.79 -14.81 29.60
CA ASP A 595 -25.66 -13.40 29.93
C ASP A 595 -24.28 -12.89 29.45
N TYR A 596 -24.20 -11.68 28.96
CA TYR A 596 -22.97 -11.09 28.45
C TYR A 596 -22.04 -10.64 29.57
N VAL A 597 -20.73 -10.88 29.38
CA VAL A 597 -19.64 -10.27 30.18
C VAL A 597 -18.62 -9.68 29.23
N ALA A 598 -18.34 -8.40 29.38
CA ALA A 598 -17.34 -7.72 28.56
C ALA A 598 -15.94 -8.31 28.78
N VAL A 599 -15.24 -8.61 27.67
CA VAL A 599 -13.85 -9.05 27.64
C VAL A 599 -13.07 -8.07 26.77
N PRO A 600 -12.37 -7.10 27.37
CA PRO A 600 -11.69 -6.05 26.62
C PRO A 600 -10.40 -6.52 25.93
N GLU A 601 -10.06 -7.80 26.07
CA GLU A 601 -8.87 -8.39 25.51
C GLU A 601 -8.98 -8.56 23.99
N GLU A 602 -7.91 -8.17 23.28
CA GLU A 602 -7.79 -8.45 21.84
C GLU A 602 -7.60 -9.94 21.59
N LEU A 603 -8.12 -10.43 20.46
CA LEU A 603 -7.96 -11.82 20.05
C LEU A 603 -6.51 -12.03 19.59
N ARG A 604 -5.87 -13.04 20.15
CA ARG A 604 -4.52 -13.49 19.82
C ARG A 604 -4.55 -14.87 19.18
N LEU A 605 -3.72 -15.06 18.16
CA LEU A 605 -3.54 -16.32 17.45
C LEU A 605 -2.15 -16.89 17.73
N GLY A 606 -2.05 -18.19 17.91
CA GLY A 606 -0.79 -18.93 18.04
C GLY A 606 -0.24 -19.06 19.46
N CYS A 607 -0.72 -18.33 20.47
CA CYS A 607 -0.29 -18.52 21.85
C CYS A 607 -1.29 -18.00 22.89
N TYR A 608 -1.06 -18.40 24.16
CA TYR A 608 -1.72 -17.83 25.33
C TYR A 608 -1.16 -16.45 25.64
N ARG A 609 -1.99 -15.47 26.02
CA ARG A 609 -1.59 -14.06 26.15
C ARG A 609 -0.51 -13.82 27.23
N SER A 610 -0.57 -14.52 28.35
CA SER A 610 0.44 -14.41 29.43
C SER A 610 1.79 -15.06 29.12
N ASN A 611 1.92 -15.78 28.01
CA ASN A 611 3.11 -16.54 27.67
C ASN A 611 3.97 -15.90 26.56
N THR A 612 4.00 -14.58 26.48
CA THR A 612 4.80 -13.83 25.49
C THR A 612 6.32 -14.07 25.56
N ASN A 613 6.81 -14.79 26.57
CA ASN A 613 8.23 -15.04 26.81
C ASN A 613 8.74 -16.42 26.35
N GLY A 614 8.01 -17.16 25.51
CA GLY A 614 8.50 -18.40 24.91
C GLY A 614 8.44 -19.65 25.80
N THR A 615 7.76 -19.61 26.95
CA THR A 615 7.67 -20.74 27.87
C THR A 615 6.28 -21.42 27.85
N GLY A 616 5.95 -22.08 26.72
CA GLY A 616 4.86 -23.07 26.65
C GLY A 616 3.45 -22.50 26.40
N ARG A 617 2.65 -23.16 25.63
CA ARG A 617 1.32 -22.93 25.09
C ARG A 617 1.27 -22.21 23.73
N PHE A 618 2.39 -22.16 23.02
CA PHE A 618 2.41 -21.77 21.62
C PHE A 618 1.85 -22.90 20.74
N ALA A 619 1.13 -22.54 19.70
CA ALA A 619 0.66 -23.48 18.71
C ALA A 619 1.80 -23.89 17.75
N LYS A 620 1.75 -25.14 17.26
CA LYS A 620 2.55 -25.61 16.11
C LYS A 620 1.60 -26.14 15.06
N GLY A 621 1.60 -25.55 13.86
CA GLY A 621 0.69 -25.92 12.81
C GLY A 621 0.49 -24.81 11.81
N VAL A 622 -0.53 -24.93 10.99
CA VAL A 622 -0.90 -23.92 9.99
C VAL A 622 -2.28 -23.37 10.32
N LEU A 623 -2.37 -22.06 10.53
CA LEU A 623 -3.62 -21.35 10.52
C LEU A 623 -3.97 -21.05 9.06
N ASN A 624 -4.95 -21.76 8.51
CA ASN A 624 -5.32 -21.64 7.11
C ASN A 624 -6.16 -20.39 6.87
N ASP A 625 -7.07 -20.08 7.82
CA ASP A 625 -7.92 -18.89 7.77
C ASP A 625 -8.32 -18.44 9.17
N CYS A 626 -8.54 -17.12 9.33
CA CYS A 626 -9.13 -16.51 10.49
C CYS A 626 -9.87 -15.24 10.07
N CYS A 627 -11.19 -15.21 10.27
CA CYS A 627 -12.03 -14.04 10.02
C CYS A 627 -12.79 -13.64 11.28
N ILE A 628 -12.88 -12.34 11.56
CA ILE A 628 -13.65 -11.78 12.67
C ILE A 628 -14.67 -10.81 12.11
N TYR A 629 -15.94 -11.02 12.45
CA TYR A 629 -17.05 -10.17 12.06
C TYR A 629 -17.66 -9.52 13.31
N ASN A 630 -18.09 -8.28 13.21
CA ASN A 630 -18.88 -7.58 14.23
C ASN A 630 -20.41 -7.76 14.04
N ILE A 631 -20.79 -8.80 13.33
CA ILE A 631 -22.16 -9.24 13.11
C ILE A 631 -22.29 -10.74 13.39
N ALA A 632 -23.51 -11.21 13.63
CA ALA A 632 -23.80 -12.65 13.67
C ALA A 632 -24.06 -13.16 12.24
N LEU A 633 -23.14 -13.94 11.69
CA LEU A 633 -23.39 -14.66 10.44
C LEU A 633 -24.57 -15.62 10.59
N THR A 634 -25.31 -15.85 9.51
CA THR A 634 -26.45 -16.76 9.50
C THR A 634 -26.01 -18.23 9.66
N ASP A 635 -26.93 -19.11 10.08
CA ASP A 635 -26.62 -20.54 10.17
C ASP A 635 -26.24 -21.14 8.82
N GLU A 636 -26.82 -20.63 7.73
CA GLU A 636 -26.53 -21.06 6.38
C GLU A 636 -25.12 -20.66 5.95
N GLN A 637 -24.70 -19.41 6.19
CA GLN A 637 -23.35 -18.94 5.94
C GLN A 637 -22.29 -19.72 6.74
N ILE A 638 -22.58 -19.99 8.02
CA ILE A 638 -21.70 -20.78 8.88
C ILE A 638 -21.59 -22.22 8.38
N ASN A 639 -22.71 -22.87 8.03
CA ASN A 639 -22.70 -24.24 7.54
C ASN A 639 -21.95 -24.36 6.21
N THR A 640 -22.13 -23.42 5.30
CA THR A 640 -21.39 -23.34 4.04
C THR A 640 -19.90 -23.25 4.31
N TRP A 641 -19.44 -22.31 5.14
CA TRP A 641 -18.03 -22.15 5.46
C TRP A 641 -17.42 -23.38 6.15
N LEU A 642 -18.16 -24.04 7.05
CA LEU A 642 -17.69 -25.24 7.75
C LEU A 642 -17.51 -26.43 6.78
N THR A 643 -18.29 -26.51 5.72
CA THR A 643 -18.32 -27.64 4.79
C THR A 643 -17.46 -27.44 3.53
N GLU A 644 -17.11 -26.22 3.19
CA GLU A 644 -16.12 -25.90 2.14
C GLU A 644 -14.69 -26.28 2.58
#